data_b80a0e315ff414684eec1f323b27128c
#
_entry.id   b80a0e315ff414684eec1f323b27128c
#
_cell.length_a   1.000
_cell.length_b   1.000
_cell.length_c   1.000
_cell.angle_alpha   90.00
_cell.angle_beta   90.00
_cell.angle_gamma   90.00
#
_symmetry.space_group_name_H-M   'P 1'
#
loop_
_entity.id
_entity.type
_entity.pdbx_description
1 polymer ?
#
loop_
_entity_poly.entity_id
_entity_poly.type
_entity_poly.pdbx_seq_one_letter_code
_entity_poly.pdbx_strand_id
1 'polypeptide(L)'
;MRLYLSLLFLLTITISGVNGQKTTVLGKITENITNNPIPYVNVIFKDTFTGTMSDLNGNYNLSSVNPTSVIEVSAVGYKKQSFTIKLNQVNNINVLMVEDVVSLGEISIRLGENPAIPLFRKIVAHKKENNPSSFPSWQSRLYSKSEIDIKNVNKSLSKKKLMKQFEFVFRYIDSLEVQGKTFLPVFFTETVSNYFHNATSNTNREEIIANKASGMTTDMITQFTGKMYEGINPYDNYIMISDIGLISPINSLGLQFYNYYLRDSTMLNGRKIYEISFKPKNMQDPTFKGKFWFEDESFALTKLEMQLSTKANVNFLNNLTYSVDYQSKEGRWVPRNESLIADLDIRKDKDSEKIGIMGRKTNVYQDFKFGEEATVTKVPKNAIIVSKDAIKKDDNYWNAARPFELQKRESGIYAMVDSIKTVPLYKTIAEYIYMFYYGYRDLGKIELGPYYSVFSSNKIEGNRFRIGGRTTMKFDQQWRLNSYGAYGNKDKEFKYGGGLEYYFSKKPRLMVALQGSHDYDLLGISSNAFTRDNILTSVLSKNPYTKLNMINRVQATIDKDWIRGFSNQLYVTSSHIESGPLIPFLDQQGNLIPAIRTGEIRLNTRYAPKETIMVDGFQRSTFGIFNPVLNLAVTSGIKGFLGSDYEYLKLDMNFSDKIALNPIGYITYYLQAGKIWGNIPWPLMKIHEGNESYAFDAYAFNLMNYQEFVSDTYVSLFLEHHFQGFFLNKVPLFRRLKWREVVGVRSLVGNYDQTQHAGFVFPQGMTGLRSTPYTEFSAGIENILKIIRVDAVWRYNYNNDQKIKLGVMFSLQLTL
;
A
#
# COMPACT_ATOMS: atom_id res chain seq x y z
N MET A 1 31.86 -56.95 40.56
CA MET A 1 32.12 -55.50 40.20
C MET A 1 32.84 -55.31 38.86
N ARG A 2 33.79 -56.15 38.49
CA ARG A 2 34.51 -56.07 37.18
C ARG A 2 33.65 -56.46 35.96
N LEU A 3 32.69 -57.35 36.08
CA LEU A 3 31.81 -57.79 34.98
C LEU A 3 30.76 -56.72 34.64
N TYR A 4 30.31 -55.94 35.63
CA TYR A 4 29.35 -54.84 35.37
C TYR A 4 29.97 -53.63 34.71
N LEU A 5 31.27 -53.36 34.99
CA LEU A 5 31.96 -52.26 34.29
C LEU A 5 32.28 -52.59 32.83
N SER A 6 32.52 -53.88 32.48
CA SER A 6 32.73 -54.32 31.09
C SER A 6 31.43 -54.29 30.28
N LEU A 7 30.30 -54.58 30.92
CA LEU A 7 28.98 -54.46 30.25
C LEU A 7 28.56 -53.02 30.05
N LEU A 8 28.92 -52.10 30.99
CA LEU A 8 28.66 -50.66 30.84
C LEU A 8 29.53 -50.03 29.74
N PHE A 9 30.79 -50.51 29.59
CA PHE A 9 31.70 -50.05 28.53
C PHE A 9 31.33 -50.61 27.16
N LEU A 10 30.69 -51.77 27.06
CA LEU A 10 30.13 -52.30 25.80
C LEU A 10 28.85 -51.59 25.40
N LEU A 11 28.05 -51.07 26.38
CA LEU A 11 26.79 -50.35 26.09
C LEU A 11 27.04 -48.91 25.64
N THR A 12 28.23 -48.37 25.93
CA THR A 12 28.61 -46.96 25.51
C THR A 12 29.18 -46.93 24.08
N ILE A 13 29.54 -48.07 23.49
CA ILE A 13 30.12 -48.11 22.12
C ILE A 13 29.01 -48.28 21.04
N THR A 14 27.75 -48.57 21.40
CA THR A 14 26.67 -48.78 20.44
C THR A 14 25.78 -47.56 20.19
N ILE A 15 26.07 -46.40 20.76
CA ILE A 15 25.45 -45.13 20.40
C ILE A 15 26.45 -44.37 19.50
N SER A 16 26.96 -44.98 18.46
CA SER A 16 27.45 -44.27 17.31
C SER A 16 26.22 -43.80 16.56
N GLY A 17 25.90 -42.51 16.74
CA GLY A 17 24.80 -41.88 16.01
C GLY A 17 24.97 -42.21 14.53
N VAL A 18 23.95 -42.81 13.93
CA VAL A 18 23.78 -42.88 12.48
C VAL A 18 23.55 -41.44 12.03
N ASN A 19 24.62 -40.67 11.85
CA ASN A 19 24.60 -39.47 11.06
C ASN A 19 24.31 -39.91 9.62
N GLY A 20 23.08 -39.79 9.16
CA GLY A 20 22.75 -40.02 7.76
C GLY A 20 23.71 -39.18 6.90
N GLN A 21 24.48 -39.84 6.04
CA GLN A 21 25.45 -39.18 5.19
C GLN A 21 24.71 -38.19 4.28
N LYS A 22 24.99 -36.88 4.49
CA LYS A 22 24.34 -35.78 3.78
C LYS A 22 25.03 -35.60 2.42
N THR A 23 24.24 -35.54 1.33
CA THR A 23 24.74 -35.15 0.01
C THR A 23 24.65 -33.62 -0.08
N THR A 24 25.77 -33.00 -0.41
CA THR A 24 25.85 -31.55 -0.59
C THR A 24 26.30 -31.25 -2.03
N VAL A 25 25.60 -30.28 -2.68
CA VAL A 25 25.99 -29.75 -3.99
C VAL A 25 26.18 -28.28 -3.87
N LEU A 26 27.37 -27.83 -4.23
CA LEU A 26 27.72 -26.39 -4.18
C LEU A 26 28.40 -25.98 -5.49
N GLY A 27 28.37 -24.73 -5.81
CA GLY A 27 28.98 -24.20 -7.03
C GLY A 27 28.53 -22.80 -7.36
N LYS A 28 28.92 -22.34 -8.54
CA LYS A 28 28.59 -21.02 -9.04
C LYS A 28 27.81 -21.13 -10.35
N ILE A 29 26.79 -20.31 -10.52
CA ILE A 29 25.95 -20.22 -11.73
C ILE A 29 26.24 -18.90 -12.43
N THR A 30 26.67 -18.98 -13.70
CA THR A 30 27.00 -17.82 -14.52
C THR A 30 26.33 -17.91 -15.90
N GLU A 31 26.19 -16.80 -16.58
CA GLU A 31 25.71 -16.75 -17.93
C GLU A 31 26.82 -17.17 -18.94
N ASN A 32 26.45 -17.95 -19.92
CA ASN A 32 27.42 -18.58 -20.85
C ASN A 32 28.19 -17.55 -21.74
N ILE A 33 27.57 -16.44 -22.09
CA ILE A 33 28.18 -15.45 -23.00
C ILE A 33 28.99 -14.41 -22.24
N THR A 34 28.44 -13.89 -21.14
CA THR A 34 29.01 -12.76 -20.39
C THR A 34 29.85 -13.18 -19.20
N ASN A 35 29.77 -14.45 -18.79
CA ASN A 35 30.30 -14.99 -17.53
C ASN A 35 29.82 -14.25 -16.26
N ASN A 36 28.78 -13.42 -16.38
CA ASN A 36 28.20 -12.74 -15.25
C ASN A 36 27.46 -13.74 -14.34
N PRO A 37 27.54 -13.60 -13.00
CA PRO A 37 26.79 -14.44 -12.10
C PRO A 37 25.28 -14.23 -12.28
N ILE A 38 24.52 -15.32 -12.26
CA ILE A 38 23.06 -15.29 -12.35
C ILE A 38 22.49 -15.53 -10.95
N PRO A 39 21.87 -14.52 -10.33
CA PRO A 39 21.23 -14.68 -9.03
C PRO A 39 19.87 -15.38 -9.16
N TYR A 40 19.45 -16.00 -8.07
CA TYR A 40 18.11 -16.59 -7.87
C TYR A 40 17.76 -17.70 -8.89
N VAL A 41 18.76 -18.38 -9.37
CA VAL A 41 18.58 -19.60 -10.15
C VAL A 41 18.13 -20.71 -9.22
N ASN A 42 17.03 -21.35 -9.55
CA ASN A 42 16.53 -22.48 -8.77
C ASN A 42 17.37 -23.73 -9.06
N VAL A 43 17.86 -24.37 -7.98
CA VAL A 43 18.63 -25.62 -8.03
C VAL A 43 17.89 -26.64 -7.17
N ILE A 44 17.42 -27.72 -7.77
CA ILE A 44 16.63 -28.74 -7.08
C ILE A 44 17.25 -30.15 -7.34
N PHE A 45 17.12 -31.06 -6.40
CA PHE A 45 17.30 -32.48 -6.70
C PHE A 45 16.17 -32.92 -7.62
N LYS A 46 16.52 -33.47 -8.79
CA LYS A 46 15.54 -33.85 -9.80
C LYS A 46 14.49 -34.81 -9.22
N ASP A 47 13.24 -34.61 -9.64
CA ASP A 47 12.07 -35.36 -9.19
C ASP A 47 11.82 -35.30 -7.68
N THR A 48 12.42 -34.30 -6.98
CA THR A 48 12.16 -34.00 -5.59
C THR A 48 11.77 -32.53 -5.46
N PHE A 49 11.36 -32.21 -4.26
CA PHE A 49 11.09 -30.79 -3.93
C PHE A 49 12.19 -30.15 -3.06
N THR A 50 13.30 -30.86 -2.87
CA THR A 50 14.43 -30.34 -2.11
C THR A 50 15.28 -29.47 -3.03
N GLY A 51 15.31 -28.18 -2.79
CA GLY A 51 16.02 -27.21 -3.63
C GLY A 51 16.56 -26.03 -2.84
N THR A 52 17.36 -25.24 -3.53
CA THR A 52 17.91 -23.96 -3.08
C THR A 52 17.91 -22.97 -4.24
N MET A 53 18.19 -21.71 -3.97
CA MET A 53 18.42 -20.70 -5.01
C MET A 53 19.85 -20.18 -4.93
N SER A 54 20.42 -19.80 -6.10
CA SER A 54 21.70 -19.11 -6.11
C SER A 54 21.61 -17.73 -5.43
N ASP A 55 22.69 -17.33 -4.79
CA ASP A 55 22.85 -15.99 -4.22
C ASP A 55 23.12 -14.93 -5.30
N LEU A 56 23.35 -13.69 -4.87
CA LEU A 56 23.65 -12.55 -5.76
C LEU A 56 24.91 -12.76 -6.61
N ASN A 57 25.87 -13.55 -6.12
CA ASN A 57 27.11 -13.89 -6.80
C ASN A 57 26.99 -15.16 -7.64
N GLY A 58 25.76 -15.69 -7.76
CA GLY A 58 25.49 -16.93 -8.45
C GLY A 58 25.87 -18.19 -7.67
N ASN A 59 26.36 -18.08 -6.43
CA ASN A 59 26.75 -19.25 -5.65
C ASN A 59 25.51 -19.94 -5.08
N TYR A 60 25.52 -21.25 -5.01
CA TYR A 60 24.47 -22.05 -4.40
C TYR A 60 25.04 -23.16 -3.53
N ASN A 61 24.26 -23.55 -2.53
CA ASN A 61 24.53 -24.68 -1.65
C ASN A 61 23.23 -25.44 -1.39
N LEU A 62 23.15 -26.65 -1.93
CA LEU A 62 22.01 -27.56 -1.81
C LEU A 62 22.42 -28.78 -1.04
N SER A 63 21.74 -29.08 0.07
CA SER A 63 22.06 -30.24 0.90
C SER A 63 20.81 -31.08 1.25
N SER A 64 20.92 -32.40 1.22
CA SER A 64 19.84 -33.30 1.60
C SER A 64 20.37 -34.59 2.17
N VAL A 65 19.59 -35.20 3.07
CA VAL A 65 19.79 -36.58 3.53
C VAL A 65 19.08 -37.61 2.64
N ASN A 66 18.09 -37.12 1.83
CA ASN A 66 17.36 -37.94 0.86
C ASN A 66 17.48 -37.32 -0.55
N PRO A 67 18.68 -37.24 -1.13
CA PRO A 67 18.90 -36.65 -2.44
C PRO A 67 18.57 -37.61 -3.56
N THR A 68 18.37 -37.11 -4.78
CA THR A 68 18.47 -37.91 -6.03
C THR A 68 19.84 -37.73 -6.65
N SER A 69 20.19 -38.62 -7.59
CA SER A 69 21.48 -38.61 -8.30
C SER A 69 21.61 -37.48 -9.36
N VAL A 70 20.62 -36.65 -9.53
CA VAL A 70 20.57 -35.57 -10.53
C VAL A 70 20.05 -34.30 -9.88
N ILE A 71 20.71 -33.16 -10.16
CA ILE A 71 20.17 -31.85 -9.89
C ILE A 71 19.66 -31.17 -11.16
N GLU A 72 18.62 -30.39 -11.03
CA GLU A 72 18.10 -29.55 -12.10
C GLU A 72 18.32 -28.07 -11.74
N VAL A 73 18.76 -27.29 -12.73
CA VAL A 73 19.05 -25.86 -12.60
C VAL A 73 18.17 -25.11 -13.57
N SER A 74 17.35 -24.17 -13.08
CA SER A 74 16.42 -23.39 -13.90
C SER A 74 16.31 -21.95 -13.47
N ALA A 75 16.17 -21.05 -14.44
CA ALA A 75 15.87 -19.64 -14.21
C ALA A 75 15.01 -19.09 -15.34
N VAL A 76 14.22 -18.05 -15.07
CA VAL A 76 13.40 -17.37 -16.08
C VAL A 76 14.30 -16.71 -17.12
N GLY A 77 14.09 -17.06 -18.39
CA GLY A 77 14.90 -16.56 -19.52
C GLY A 77 16.11 -17.42 -19.89
N TYR A 78 16.33 -18.55 -19.21
CA TYR A 78 17.44 -19.47 -19.46
C TYR A 78 16.95 -20.89 -19.73
N LYS A 79 17.73 -21.66 -20.51
CA LYS A 79 17.45 -23.09 -20.75
C LYS A 79 17.69 -23.88 -19.47
N LYS A 80 16.73 -24.74 -19.12
CA LYS A 80 16.87 -25.69 -18.02
C LYS A 80 18.02 -26.64 -18.29
N GLN A 81 18.82 -26.95 -17.27
CA GLN A 81 19.94 -27.90 -17.35
C GLN A 81 19.87 -28.89 -16.21
N SER A 82 20.42 -30.11 -16.46
CA SER A 82 20.47 -31.19 -15.47
C SER A 82 21.89 -31.72 -15.35
N PHE A 83 22.33 -31.99 -14.11
CA PHE A 83 23.67 -32.49 -13.82
C PHE A 83 23.60 -33.72 -12.91
N THR A 84 24.35 -34.73 -13.23
CA THR A 84 24.49 -35.94 -12.40
C THR A 84 25.44 -35.67 -11.24
N ILE A 85 25.09 -36.09 -10.04
CA ILE A 85 25.86 -35.92 -8.82
C ILE A 85 26.15 -37.31 -8.15
N LYS A 86 27.16 -37.32 -7.33
CA LYS A 86 27.48 -38.49 -6.49
C LYS A 86 26.81 -38.33 -5.14
N LEU A 87 26.11 -39.34 -4.68
CA LEU A 87 25.39 -39.34 -3.41
C LEU A 87 26.36 -39.45 -2.22
N ASN A 88 25.92 -38.96 -1.05
CA ASN A 88 26.62 -39.07 0.23
C ASN A 88 28.00 -38.39 0.25
N GLN A 89 28.22 -37.38 -0.58
CA GLN A 89 29.46 -36.59 -0.60
C GLN A 89 29.20 -35.13 -1.03
N VAL A 90 30.24 -34.32 -0.96
CA VAL A 90 30.20 -32.92 -1.44
C VAL A 90 30.53 -32.92 -2.94
N ASN A 91 29.63 -32.34 -3.74
CA ASN A 91 29.78 -32.14 -5.18
C ASN A 91 30.00 -30.66 -5.46
N ASN A 92 30.98 -30.31 -6.26
CA ASN A 92 31.20 -28.95 -6.71
C ASN A 92 30.85 -28.84 -8.21
N ILE A 93 29.74 -28.12 -8.54
CA ILE A 93 29.24 -28.03 -9.92
C ILE A 93 29.01 -26.56 -10.25
N ASN A 94 29.88 -26.04 -11.12
CA ASN A 94 29.66 -24.71 -11.72
C ASN A 94 28.80 -24.83 -12.97
N VAL A 95 27.78 -23.96 -13.08
CA VAL A 95 26.77 -24.05 -14.13
C VAL A 95 26.88 -22.81 -15.04
N LEU A 96 26.99 -23.04 -16.34
CA LEU A 96 26.93 -22.01 -17.38
C LEU A 96 25.51 -22.03 -17.98
N MET A 97 24.67 -21.06 -17.59
CA MET A 97 23.31 -20.95 -18.11
C MET A 97 23.31 -20.33 -19.49
N VAL A 98 22.62 -20.98 -20.41
CA VAL A 98 22.40 -20.49 -21.77
C VAL A 98 21.07 -19.76 -21.79
N GLU A 99 21.06 -18.53 -22.29
CA GLU A 99 19.79 -17.80 -22.49
C GLU A 99 18.83 -18.64 -23.35
N ASP A 100 17.62 -18.78 -22.89
CA ASP A 100 16.52 -19.30 -23.70
C ASP A 100 16.05 -18.16 -24.62
N VAL A 101 16.91 -17.78 -25.56
CA VAL A 101 16.50 -16.93 -26.66
C VAL A 101 15.46 -17.75 -27.39
N VAL A 102 14.18 -17.48 -27.11
CA VAL A 102 13.09 -18.02 -27.92
C VAL A 102 13.27 -17.39 -29.30
N SER A 103 14.21 -17.94 -30.06
CA SER A 103 14.25 -17.77 -31.49
C SER A 103 12.83 -18.02 -31.97
N LEU A 104 12.30 -17.15 -32.81
CA LEU A 104 11.19 -17.44 -33.71
C LEU A 104 11.68 -18.60 -34.62
N GLY A 105 11.84 -19.78 -34.03
CA GLY A 105 12.02 -21.02 -34.77
C GLY A 105 10.82 -21.10 -35.69
N GLU A 106 11.10 -21.36 -36.94
CA GLU A 106 10.21 -21.59 -38.08
C GLU A 106 8.82 -21.97 -37.57
N ILE A 107 7.81 -21.11 -37.86
CA ILE A 107 6.41 -21.48 -37.64
C ILE A 107 6.14 -22.64 -38.57
N SER A 108 6.31 -23.85 -38.05
CA SER A 108 5.75 -25.03 -38.67
C SER A 108 4.23 -24.82 -38.64
N ILE A 109 3.69 -24.38 -39.76
CA ILE A 109 2.25 -24.28 -39.98
C ILE A 109 1.74 -25.71 -40.08
N ARG A 110 1.44 -26.30 -38.91
CA ARG A 110 0.63 -27.49 -38.86
C ARG A 110 -0.81 -27.06 -39.06
N LEU A 111 -1.48 -27.60 -40.06
CA LEU A 111 -2.93 -27.50 -40.25
C LEU A 111 -3.62 -28.07 -38.99
N GLY A 112 -4.12 -27.20 -38.13
CA GLY A 112 -4.79 -27.53 -36.86
C GLY A 112 -4.69 -26.44 -35.80
N GLU A 113 -5.52 -26.49 -34.77
CA GLU A 113 -5.47 -25.62 -33.63
C GLU A 113 -4.17 -25.81 -32.84
N ASN A 114 -3.53 -24.72 -32.38
CA ASN A 114 -2.34 -24.80 -31.54
C ASN A 114 -2.60 -25.67 -30.29
N PRO A 115 -1.83 -26.75 -30.07
CA PRO A 115 -2.09 -27.74 -29.01
C PRO A 115 -2.08 -27.17 -27.59
N ALA A 116 -1.48 -26.02 -27.38
CA ALA A 116 -1.54 -25.31 -26.10
C ALA A 116 -2.93 -24.73 -25.79
N ILE A 117 -3.76 -24.42 -26.82
CA ILE A 117 -5.04 -23.75 -26.62
C ILE A 117 -6.09 -24.66 -25.95
N PRO A 118 -6.32 -25.90 -26.40
CA PRO A 118 -7.21 -26.83 -25.72
C PRO A 118 -6.79 -27.10 -24.27
N LEU A 119 -5.48 -27.25 -24.01
CA LEU A 119 -4.95 -27.45 -22.67
C LEU A 119 -5.19 -26.21 -21.79
N PHE A 120 -4.94 -25.01 -22.32
CA PHE A 120 -5.23 -23.77 -21.62
C PHE A 120 -6.72 -23.62 -21.26
N ARG A 121 -7.63 -23.97 -22.16
CA ARG A 121 -9.08 -23.95 -21.88
C ARG A 121 -9.43 -24.88 -20.72
N LYS A 122 -8.82 -26.08 -20.65
CA LYS A 122 -9.03 -27.02 -19.53
C LYS A 122 -8.50 -26.44 -18.21
N ILE A 123 -7.31 -25.82 -18.20
CA ILE A 123 -6.77 -25.14 -17.01
C ILE A 123 -7.75 -24.06 -16.53
N VAL A 124 -8.28 -23.23 -17.43
CA VAL A 124 -9.24 -22.19 -17.07
C VAL A 124 -10.56 -22.79 -16.56
N ALA A 125 -11.04 -23.90 -17.14
CA ALA A 125 -12.26 -24.57 -16.69
C ALA A 125 -12.13 -25.10 -15.24
N HIS A 126 -10.96 -25.67 -14.87
CA HIS A 126 -10.69 -26.21 -13.52
C HIS A 126 -10.06 -25.18 -12.57
N LYS A 127 -9.95 -23.93 -13.00
CA LYS A 127 -9.30 -22.85 -12.24
C LYS A 127 -9.88 -22.64 -10.85
N LYS A 128 -11.22 -22.69 -10.71
CA LYS A 128 -11.89 -22.49 -9.43
C LYS A 128 -11.62 -23.62 -8.45
N GLU A 129 -11.59 -24.85 -8.93
CA GLU A 129 -11.34 -26.06 -8.13
C GLU A 129 -9.90 -26.11 -7.62
N ASN A 130 -8.95 -25.67 -8.45
CA ASN A 130 -7.52 -25.68 -8.14
C ASN A 130 -7.03 -24.42 -7.41
N ASN A 131 -7.88 -23.41 -7.23
CA ASN A 131 -7.50 -22.18 -6.53
C ASN A 131 -7.45 -22.42 -5.02
N PRO A 132 -6.29 -22.28 -4.34
CA PRO A 132 -6.19 -22.42 -2.89
C PRO A 132 -7.13 -21.49 -2.11
N SER A 133 -7.48 -20.34 -2.68
CA SER A 133 -8.45 -19.41 -2.07
C SER A 133 -9.90 -19.91 -2.12
N SER A 134 -10.21 -20.94 -2.91
CA SER A 134 -11.54 -21.55 -2.98
C SER A 134 -11.72 -22.73 -2.00
N PHE A 135 -10.65 -23.19 -1.37
CA PHE A 135 -10.74 -24.27 -0.40
C PHE A 135 -11.45 -23.80 0.88
N PRO A 136 -12.38 -24.58 1.45
CA PRO A 136 -13.24 -24.12 2.56
C PRO A 136 -12.47 -23.53 3.73
N SER A 137 -11.46 -24.27 4.21
CA SER A 137 -10.52 -23.81 5.23
C SER A 137 -9.21 -24.58 5.17
N TRP A 138 -8.11 -23.89 5.41
CA TRP A 138 -6.80 -24.51 5.57
C TRP A 138 -5.87 -23.64 6.42
N GLN A 139 -4.89 -24.30 7.00
CA GLN A 139 -3.86 -23.69 7.81
C GLN A 139 -2.50 -24.18 7.36
N SER A 140 -1.49 -23.33 7.45
CA SER A 140 -0.08 -23.72 7.23
C SER A 140 0.84 -22.94 8.15
N ARG A 141 2.00 -23.52 8.43
CA ARG A 141 3.14 -22.79 8.97
C ARG A 141 3.83 -22.07 7.82
N LEU A 142 3.99 -20.76 7.94
CA LEU A 142 4.62 -19.90 6.93
C LEU A 142 5.93 -19.34 7.47
N TYR A 143 7.03 -19.64 6.80
CA TYR A 143 8.28 -18.90 6.94
C TYR A 143 8.35 -17.87 5.83
N SER A 144 8.55 -16.61 6.18
CA SER A 144 8.71 -15.51 5.22
C SER A 144 10.00 -14.75 5.47
N LYS A 145 10.75 -14.52 4.40
CA LYS A 145 11.98 -13.73 4.41
C LYS A 145 11.83 -12.58 3.42
N SER A 146 12.08 -11.35 3.88
CA SER A 146 12.03 -10.15 3.04
C SER A 146 13.32 -9.34 3.17
N GLU A 147 13.82 -8.85 2.05
CA GLU A 147 15.02 -8.05 1.95
C GLU A 147 14.77 -6.83 1.05
N ILE A 148 15.30 -5.69 1.44
CA ILE A 148 15.30 -4.48 0.64
C ILE A 148 16.74 -3.98 0.53
N ASP A 149 17.20 -3.80 -0.71
CA ASP A 149 18.53 -3.28 -1.01
C ASP A 149 18.45 -1.97 -1.78
N ILE A 150 19.43 -1.11 -1.57
CA ILE A 150 19.73 -0.02 -2.48
C ILE A 150 20.71 -0.56 -3.53
N LYS A 151 20.35 -0.46 -4.81
CA LYS A 151 21.19 -0.90 -5.92
C LYS A 151 21.98 0.24 -6.55
N ASN A 152 23.08 -0.09 -7.25
CA ASN A 152 23.96 0.85 -7.94
C ASN A 152 24.61 1.89 -7.00
N VAL A 153 24.95 1.47 -5.79
CA VAL A 153 25.68 2.32 -4.84
C VAL A 153 27.14 2.37 -5.28
N ASN A 154 27.56 3.50 -5.85
CA ASN A 154 28.93 3.65 -6.36
C ASN A 154 29.92 3.88 -5.22
N LYS A 155 31.09 3.21 -5.25
CA LYS A 155 32.21 3.45 -4.32
C LYS A 155 32.69 4.91 -4.29
N SER A 156 32.48 5.66 -5.37
CA SER A 156 32.78 7.09 -5.40
C SER A 156 31.97 7.89 -4.37
N LEU A 157 30.81 7.40 -3.98
CA LEU A 157 30.01 7.99 -2.91
C LEU A 157 30.70 7.94 -1.54
N SER A 158 31.50 6.89 -1.26
CA SER A 158 32.23 6.77 0.01
C SER A 158 33.27 7.89 0.19
N LYS A 159 33.81 8.44 -0.92
CA LYS A 159 34.78 9.54 -0.92
C LYS A 159 34.17 10.89 -0.57
N LYS A 160 32.85 11.04 -0.65
CA LYS A 160 32.18 12.29 -0.27
C LYS A 160 32.24 12.47 1.24
N LYS A 161 32.60 13.68 1.70
CA LYS A 161 32.76 14.04 3.12
C LYS A 161 31.57 13.59 4.00
N LEU A 162 30.37 13.67 3.45
CA LEU A 162 29.13 13.25 4.11
C LEU A 162 29.03 11.74 4.32
N MET A 163 29.63 10.93 3.43
CA MET A 163 29.51 9.47 3.42
C MET A 163 30.66 8.76 4.14
N LYS A 164 31.69 9.49 4.60
CA LYS A 164 32.80 8.90 5.37
C LYS A 164 32.35 8.12 6.62
N GLN A 165 31.27 8.56 7.25
CA GLN A 165 30.70 7.87 8.43
C GLN A 165 30.11 6.49 8.10
N PHE A 166 29.84 6.20 6.82
CA PHE A 166 29.33 4.93 6.33
C PHE A 166 30.40 4.08 5.64
N GLU A 167 31.68 4.40 5.80
CA GLU A 167 32.76 3.69 5.10
C GLU A 167 32.73 2.18 5.38
N PHE A 168 32.40 1.77 6.61
CA PHE A 168 32.25 0.35 6.96
C PHE A 168 31.14 -0.35 6.16
N VAL A 169 30.06 0.37 5.79
CA VAL A 169 28.96 -0.15 4.98
C VAL A 169 29.43 -0.46 3.56
N PHE A 170 30.31 0.38 3.01
CA PHE A 170 30.85 0.18 1.67
C PHE A 170 31.80 -1.03 1.57
N ARG A 171 32.29 -1.56 2.68
CA ARG A 171 33.02 -2.85 2.72
C ARG A 171 32.10 -4.03 2.43
N TYR A 172 30.83 -3.93 2.78
CA TYR A 172 29.82 -4.95 2.46
C TYR A 172 29.37 -4.90 1.00
N ILE A 173 29.49 -3.74 0.34
CA ILE A 173 29.17 -3.60 -1.10
C ILE A 173 30.16 -4.38 -1.96
N ASP A 174 31.46 -4.42 -1.59
CA ASP A 174 32.50 -5.09 -2.37
C ASP A 174 32.25 -6.60 -2.55
N SER A 175 31.53 -7.22 -1.61
CA SER A 175 31.18 -8.63 -1.65
C SER A 175 29.82 -8.91 -2.37
N LEU A 176 29.11 -7.88 -2.83
CA LEU A 176 27.75 -7.94 -3.35
C LEU A 176 27.62 -7.48 -4.80
N GLU A 177 28.74 -7.42 -5.54
CA GLU A 177 28.71 -7.07 -6.95
C GLU A 177 28.10 -8.20 -7.80
N VAL A 178 26.96 -7.96 -8.42
CA VAL A 178 26.25 -8.92 -9.27
C VAL A 178 25.94 -8.26 -10.60
N GLN A 179 26.37 -8.89 -11.71
CA GLN A 179 26.18 -8.35 -13.06
C GLN A 179 26.71 -6.91 -13.22
N GLY A 180 27.80 -6.55 -12.54
CA GLY A 180 28.36 -5.19 -12.54
C GLY A 180 27.55 -4.19 -11.73
N LYS A 181 26.54 -4.63 -10.96
CA LYS A 181 25.72 -3.79 -10.08
C LYS A 181 26.07 -4.05 -8.61
N THR A 182 26.15 -2.99 -7.85
CA THR A 182 26.37 -3.05 -6.40
C THR A 182 25.05 -2.99 -5.66
N PHE A 183 24.91 -3.76 -4.58
CA PHE A 183 23.74 -3.79 -3.72
C PHE A 183 24.14 -3.52 -2.29
N LEU A 184 23.38 -2.64 -1.64
CA LEU A 184 23.51 -2.33 -0.22
C LEU A 184 22.22 -2.76 0.48
N PRO A 185 22.23 -3.81 1.31
CA PRO A 185 21.06 -4.18 2.10
C PRO A 185 20.76 -3.12 3.16
N VAL A 186 19.52 -2.64 3.17
CA VAL A 186 19.06 -1.62 4.15
C VAL A 186 18.00 -2.16 5.10
N PHE A 187 17.39 -3.29 4.72
CA PHE A 187 16.36 -3.92 5.52
C PHE A 187 16.36 -5.43 5.27
N PHE A 188 16.27 -6.19 6.35
CA PHE A 188 16.16 -7.64 6.30
C PHE A 188 15.25 -8.12 7.43
N THR A 189 14.28 -8.97 7.12
CA THR A 189 13.39 -9.54 8.12
C THR A 189 13.07 -10.99 7.83
N GLU A 190 12.94 -11.75 8.90
CA GLU A 190 12.43 -13.12 8.89
C GLU A 190 11.22 -13.21 9.82
N THR A 191 10.19 -13.92 9.39
CA THR A 191 9.01 -14.21 10.20
C THR A 191 8.68 -15.69 10.13
N VAL A 192 8.19 -16.24 11.25
CA VAL A 192 7.49 -17.52 11.29
C VAL A 192 6.10 -17.25 11.78
N SER A 193 5.11 -17.70 11.04
CA SER A 193 3.70 -17.47 11.36
C SER A 193 2.84 -18.70 11.12
N ASN A 194 1.68 -18.76 11.79
CA ASN A 194 0.57 -19.61 11.39
C ASN A 194 -0.32 -18.81 10.45
N TYR A 195 -0.50 -19.29 9.26
CA TYR A 195 -1.36 -18.70 8.25
C TYR A 195 -2.65 -19.50 8.15
N PHE A 196 -3.80 -18.82 8.23
CA PHE A 196 -5.13 -19.40 8.18
C PHE A 196 -5.91 -18.80 7.02
N HIS A 197 -6.55 -19.65 6.26
CA HIS A 197 -7.49 -19.28 5.21
C HIS A 197 -8.86 -19.86 5.48
N ASN A 198 -9.90 -19.05 5.27
CA ASN A 198 -11.29 -19.49 5.33
C ASN A 198 -12.09 -18.83 4.20
N ALA A 199 -12.50 -19.62 3.20
CA ALA A 199 -13.24 -19.15 2.04
C ALA A 199 -14.66 -18.71 2.40
N THR A 200 -15.33 -19.34 3.40
CA THR A 200 -16.70 -18.99 3.78
C THR A 200 -16.79 -17.58 4.34
N SER A 201 -15.80 -17.18 5.15
CA SER A 201 -15.71 -15.82 5.69
C SER A 201 -14.88 -14.88 4.81
N ASN A 202 -14.31 -15.37 3.73
CA ASN A 202 -13.35 -14.67 2.85
C ASN A 202 -12.27 -13.94 3.66
N THR A 203 -11.70 -14.66 4.63
CA THR A 203 -10.71 -14.09 5.55
C THR A 203 -9.41 -14.87 5.52
N ASN A 204 -8.32 -14.15 5.36
CA ASN A 204 -6.98 -14.63 5.62
C ASN A 204 -6.52 -14.08 6.97
N ARG A 205 -5.89 -14.92 7.78
CA ARG A 205 -5.33 -14.53 9.08
C ARG A 205 -3.91 -15.02 9.19
N GLU A 206 -3.09 -14.20 9.76
CA GLU A 206 -1.70 -14.55 10.02
C GLU A 206 -1.38 -14.26 11.48
N GLU A 207 -0.90 -15.26 12.20
CA GLU A 207 -0.40 -15.14 13.57
C GLU A 207 1.12 -15.26 13.53
N ILE A 208 1.81 -14.14 13.70
CA ILE A 208 3.27 -14.08 13.72
C ILE A 208 3.77 -14.59 15.09
N ILE A 209 4.38 -15.77 15.09
CA ILE A 209 4.93 -16.43 16.28
C ILE A 209 6.34 -15.95 16.58
N ALA A 210 7.13 -15.70 15.53
CA ALA A 210 8.49 -15.20 15.64
C ALA A 210 8.77 -14.14 14.57
N ASN A 211 9.47 -13.09 14.95
CA ASN A 211 9.93 -12.03 14.05
C ASN A 211 11.35 -11.63 14.43
N LYS A 212 12.28 -11.69 13.46
CA LYS A 212 13.63 -11.17 13.58
C LYS A 212 13.83 -10.17 12.44
N ALA A 213 14.04 -8.91 12.79
CA ALA A 213 14.18 -7.86 11.82
C ALA A 213 15.41 -7.01 12.09
N SER A 214 16.03 -6.55 11.02
CA SER A 214 17.17 -5.65 11.05
C SER A 214 16.89 -4.44 10.16
N GLY A 215 17.21 -3.26 10.64
CA GLY A 215 17.16 -2.02 9.88
C GLY A 215 16.16 -1.00 10.40
N MET A 216 14.89 -1.22 10.23
CA MET A 216 13.84 -0.27 10.64
C MET A 216 13.30 -0.62 12.04
N THR A 217 12.71 0.34 12.73
CA THR A 217 12.00 0.07 14.00
C THR A 217 10.80 -0.84 13.75
N THR A 218 10.38 -1.59 14.77
CA THR A 218 9.31 -2.60 14.68
C THR A 218 8.03 -2.04 14.02
N ASP A 219 7.72 -0.78 14.25
CA ASP A 219 6.51 -0.12 13.75
C ASP A 219 6.62 0.24 12.26
N MET A 220 7.79 0.67 11.78
CA MET A 220 8.06 0.85 10.35
C MET A 220 8.08 -0.48 9.58
N ILE A 221 8.53 -1.56 10.21
CA ILE A 221 8.55 -2.90 9.61
C ILE A 221 7.13 -3.36 9.30
N THR A 222 6.19 -3.15 10.22
CA THR A 222 4.79 -3.49 10.01
C THR A 222 4.19 -2.69 8.85
N GLN A 223 4.61 -1.43 8.65
CA GLN A 223 4.18 -0.60 7.52
C GLN A 223 4.71 -1.08 6.18
N PHE A 224 5.99 -1.42 6.11
CA PHE A 224 6.61 -1.89 4.87
C PHE A 224 6.19 -3.31 4.53
N THR A 225 6.11 -4.20 5.52
CA THR A 225 5.70 -5.59 5.33
C THR A 225 4.21 -5.70 5.03
N GLY A 226 3.34 -4.86 5.63
CA GLY A 226 1.90 -4.87 5.38
C GLY A 226 1.52 -4.73 3.90
N LYS A 227 2.15 -3.83 3.16
CA LYS A 227 1.96 -3.69 1.69
C LYS A 227 2.65 -4.79 0.88
N MET A 228 3.71 -5.42 1.40
CA MET A 228 4.36 -6.57 0.77
C MET A 228 3.65 -7.90 1.04
N TYR A 229 2.65 -7.94 1.93
CA TYR A 229 1.84 -9.11 2.26
C TYR A 229 0.63 -9.34 1.35
N GLU A 230 0.41 -8.49 0.34
CA GLU A 230 -0.56 -8.82 -0.70
C GLU A 230 -0.05 -10.07 -1.43
N GLY A 231 -0.61 -11.22 -1.08
CA GLY A 231 -0.26 -12.50 -1.68
C GLY A 231 -0.58 -12.48 -3.17
N ILE A 232 0.39 -12.82 -4.00
CA ILE A 232 0.17 -13.02 -5.43
C ILE A 232 -0.53 -14.35 -5.61
N ASN A 233 -1.78 -14.33 -6.11
CA ASN A 233 -2.50 -15.53 -6.47
C ASN A 233 -2.63 -15.62 -8.01
N PRO A 234 -1.88 -16.49 -8.67
CA PRO A 234 -1.96 -16.64 -10.13
C PRO A 234 -3.32 -17.09 -10.64
N TYR A 235 -4.11 -17.75 -9.78
CA TYR A 235 -5.46 -18.19 -10.12
C TYR A 235 -6.46 -17.03 -10.20
N ASP A 236 -6.15 -15.83 -9.71
CA ASP A 236 -6.97 -14.65 -9.93
C ASP A 236 -6.84 -14.18 -11.38
N ASN A 237 -7.86 -13.57 -11.93
CA ASN A 237 -7.78 -13.03 -13.30
C ASN A 237 -6.82 -11.84 -13.39
N TYR A 238 -6.71 -11.07 -12.30
CA TYR A 238 -5.84 -9.92 -12.20
C TYR A 238 -5.05 -9.99 -10.89
N ILE A 239 -3.75 -9.85 -11.01
CA ILE A 239 -2.81 -9.78 -9.89
C ILE A 239 -2.67 -8.30 -9.53
N MET A 240 -3.18 -7.91 -8.38
CA MET A 240 -3.15 -6.51 -7.95
C MET A 240 -1.78 -6.18 -7.34
N ILE A 241 -1.08 -5.23 -7.93
CA ILE A 241 0.15 -4.64 -7.38
C ILE A 241 -0.11 -3.15 -7.21
N SER A 242 -0.25 -2.69 -5.97
CA SER A 242 -0.76 -1.35 -5.69
C SER A 242 -2.10 -1.11 -6.43
N ASP A 243 -2.17 -0.09 -7.27
CA ASP A 243 -3.38 0.32 -8.01
C ASP A 243 -3.52 -0.36 -9.37
N ILE A 244 -2.57 -1.19 -9.78
CA ILE A 244 -2.53 -1.77 -11.12
C ILE A 244 -2.93 -3.24 -11.07
N GLY A 245 -3.91 -3.61 -11.88
CA GLY A 245 -4.28 -5.01 -12.12
C GLY A 245 -3.43 -5.59 -13.25
N LEU A 246 -2.40 -6.39 -12.90
CA LEU A 246 -1.61 -7.13 -13.87
C LEU A 246 -2.38 -8.36 -14.32
N ILE A 247 -2.41 -8.60 -15.63
CA ILE A 247 -3.20 -9.68 -16.23
C ILE A 247 -2.52 -11.01 -15.96
N SER A 248 -3.20 -11.93 -15.24
CA SER A 248 -2.68 -13.26 -14.95
C SER A 248 -2.43 -14.08 -16.22
N PRO A 249 -1.36 -14.87 -16.30
CA PRO A 249 -1.14 -15.79 -17.44
C PRO A 249 -2.21 -16.87 -17.59
N ILE A 250 -2.99 -17.14 -16.53
CA ILE A 250 -4.15 -18.04 -16.59
C ILE A 250 -5.49 -17.30 -16.43
N ASN A 251 -5.52 -16.03 -16.89
CA ASN A 251 -6.75 -15.24 -16.96
C ASN A 251 -7.80 -15.94 -17.81
N SER A 252 -9.09 -15.87 -17.43
CA SER A 252 -10.19 -16.48 -18.19
C SER A 252 -10.29 -15.95 -19.63
N LEU A 253 -9.84 -14.72 -19.88
CA LEU A 253 -9.71 -14.11 -21.19
C LEU A 253 -8.24 -14.15 -21.70
N GLY A 254 -7.41 -15.02 -21.16
CA GLY A 254 -5.98 -15.07 -21.44
C GLY A 254 -5.62 -15.16 -22.92
N LEU A 255 -6.45 -15.83 -23.73
CA LEU A 255 -6.27 -15.92 -25.18
C LEU A 255 -6.36 -14.55 -25.89
N GLN A 256 -6.92 -13.51 -25.27
CA GLN A 256 -6.92 -12.16 -25.84
C GLN A 256 -5.58 -11.45 -25.61
N PHE A 257 -4.88 -11.77 -24.54
CA PHE A 257 -3.69 -11.06 -24.07
C PHE A 257 -2.39 -11.81 -24.35
N TYR A 258 -2.42 -13.14 -24.43
CA TYR A 258 -1.26 -13.99 -24.54
C TYR A 258 -1.28 -14.92 -25.74
N ASN A 259 -0.08 -15.25 -26.21
CA ASN A 259 0.19 -16.41 -27.07
C ASN A 259 0.78 -17.52 -26.18
N TYR A 260 0.24 -18.73 -26.27
CA TYR A 260 0.65 -19.90 -25.52
C TYR A 260 1.32 -20.91 -26.44
N TYR A 261 2.35 -21.59 -25.93
CA TYR A 261 3.12 -22.59 -26.69
C TYR A 261 3.39 -23.80 -25.80
N LEU A 262 2.90 -24.97 -26.19
CA LEU A 262 3.26 -26.23 -25.53
C LEU A 262 4.74 -26.54 -25.83
N ARG A 263 5.53 -26.72 -24.76
CA ARG A 263 6.98 -26.88 -24.88
C ARG A 263 7.40 -28.33 -24.67
N ASP A 264 6.94 -28.94 -23.58
CA ASP A 264 7.38 -30.25 -23.16
C ASP A 264 6.32 -30.96 -22.31
N SER A 265 6.52 -32.24 -22.04
CA SER A 265 5.80 -32.97 -21.02
C SER A 265 6.74 -33.95 -20.32
N THR A 266 6.68 -34.05 -19.01
CA THR A 266 7.52 -34.89 -18.16
C THR A 266 6.66 -35.71 -17.22
N MET A 267 7.19 -36.84 -16.73
CA MET A 267 6.55 -37.59 -15.66
C MET A 267 7.18 -37.20 -14.32
N LEU A 268 6.36 -36.79 -13.36
CA LEU A 268 6.79 -36.45 -12.00
C LEU A 268 5.96 -37.28 -11.01
N ASN A 269 6.60 -38.13 -10.23
CA ASN A 269 5.95 -39.03 -9.26
C ASN A 269 4.74 -39.79 -9.85
N GLY A 270 4.88 -40.31 -11.07
CA GLY A 270 3.84 -41.06 -11.77
C GLY A 270 2.75 -40.20 -12.43
N ARG A 271 2.84 -38.89 -12.34
CA ARG A 271 1.88 -37.95 -12.93
C ARG A 271 2.49 -37.23 -14.12
N LYS A 272 1.71 -37.07 -15.17
CA LYS A 272 2.16 -36.33 -16.36
C LYS A 272 2.01 -34.84 -16.16
N ILE A 273 3.09 -34.10 -16.36
CA ILE A 273 3.17 -32.63 -16.20
C ILE A 273 3.49 -32.04 -17.56
N TYR A 274 2.71 -31.07 -17.99
CA TYR A 274 2.93 -30.31 -19.21
C TYR A 274 3.58 -28.98 -18.91
N GLU A 275 4.50 -28.54 -19.77
CA GLU A 275 5.11 -27.22 -19.77
C GLU A 275 4.49 -26.32 -20.86
N ILE A 276 3.90 -25.19 -20.49
CA ILE A 276 3.44 -24.17 -21.43
C ILE A 276 4.24 -22.89 -21.19
N SER A 277 4.84 -22.34 -22.27
CA SER A 277 5.35 -20.99 -22.25
C SER A 277 4.31 -20.00 -22.76
N PHE A 278 4.31 -18.79 -22.22
CA PHE A 278 3.40 -17.72 -22.60
C PHE A 278 4.13 -16.40 -22.84
N LYS A 279 3.64 -15.62 -23.82
CA LYS A 279 4.17 -14.29 -24.14
C LYS A 279 3.02 -13.33 -24.39
N PRO A 280 3.14 -12.05 -24.01
CA PRO A 280 2.17 -11.01 -24.35
C PRO A 280 1.95 -10.92 -25.87
N LYS A 281 0.71 -10.73 -26.30
CA LYS A 281 0.40 -10.27 -27.66
C LYS A 281 0.78 -8.81 -27.84
N ASN A 282 0.57 -8.01 -26.82
CA ASN A 282 0.98 -6.62 -26.77
C ASN A 282 1.87 -6.40 -25.53
N MET A 283 3.12 -6.01 -25.74
CA MET A 283 4.10 -5.83 -24.65
C MET A 283 3.83 -4.62 -23.76
N GLN A 284 2.94 -3.72 -24.17
CA GLN A 284 2.57 -2.52 -23.40
C GLN A 284 1.46 -2.80 -22.38
N ASP A 285 0.68 -3.85 -22.60
CA ASP A 285 -0.33 -4.27 -21.64
C ASP A 285 0.36 -4.69 -20.31
N PRO A 286 -0.32 -4.56 -19.18
CA PRO A 286 0.19 -4.98 -17.88
C PRO A 286 0.18 -6.51 -17.76
N THR A 287 1.03 -7.16 -18.55
CA THR A 287 1.10 -8.60 -18.77
C THR A 287 2.48 -9.14 -18.40
N PHE A 288 2.57 -10.46 -18.31
CA PHE A 288 3.79 -11.20 -18.01
C PHE A 288 4.28 -12.00 -19.21
N LYS A 289 5.55 -12.37 -19.22
CA LYS A 289 6.12 -13.45 -20.02
C LYS A 289 6.63 -14.52 -19.07
N GLY A 290 6.61 -15.79 -19.49
CA GLY A 290 7.10 -16.86 -18.63
C GLY A 290 6.67 -18.26 -19.05
N LYS A 291 6.66 -19.15 -18.06
CA LYS A 291 6.29 -20.54 -18.19
C LYS A 291 5.42 -20.98 -17.01
N PHE A 292 4.51 -21.90 -17.24
CA PHE A 292 3.84 -22.62 -16.18
C PHE A 292 3.76 -24.12 -16.50
N TRP A 293 3.72 -24.87 -15.43
CA TRP A 293 3.62 -26.33 -15.48
C TRP A 293 2.32 -26.75 -14.80
N PHE A 294 1.65 -27.74 -15.35
CA PHE A 294 0.39 -28.23 -14.80
C PHE A 294 0.26 -29.73 -14.97
N GLU A 295 -0.49 -30.37 -14.07
CA GLU A 295 -0.81 -31.78 -14.08
C GLU A 295 -1.91 -32.11 -15.08
N ASP A 296 -1.81 -33.26 -15.77
CA ASP A 296 -2.72 -33.68 -16.85
C ASP A 296 -4.15 -33.99 -16.37
N GLU A 297 -4.30 -34.59 -15.17
CA GLU A 297 -5.62 -35.02 -14.66
C GLU A 297 -6.40 -33.85 -13.98
N SER A 298 -5.77 -33.16 -13.05
CA SER A 298 -6.42 -32.06 -12.30
C SER A 298 -6.37 -30.73 -13.01
N PHE A 299 -5.49 -30.54 -14.00
CA PHE A 299 -5.17 -29.26 -14.63
C PHE A 299 -4.71 -28.19 -13.65
N ALA A 300 -4.24 -28.60 -12.47
CA ALA A 300 -3.69 -27.73 -11.46
C ALA A 300 -2.27 -27.28 -11.80
N LEU A 301 -1.93 -26.03 -11.47
CA LEU A 301 -0.55 -25.57 -11.56
C LEU A 301 0.34 -26.34 -10.58
N THR A 302 1.46 -26.84 -11.07
CA THR A 302 2.53 -27.45 -10.26
C THR A 302 3.68 -26.49 -10.07
N LYS A 303 3.91 -25.58 -11.05
CA LYS A 303 4.91 -24.52 -10.99
C LYS A 303 4.51 -23.36 -11.90
N LEU A 304 4.88 -22.16 -11.53
CA LEU A 304 4.77 -20.95 -12.37
C LEU A 304 6.03 -20.10 -12.22
N GLU A 305 6.55 -19.64 -13.33
CA GLU A 305 7.60 -18.63 -13.40
C GLU A 305 7.15 -17.54 -14.36
N MET A 306 7.12 -16.29 -13.87
CA MET A 306 6.67 -15.16 -14.68
C MET A 306 7.48 -13.90 -14.41
N GLN A 307 7.64 -13.10 -15.44
CA GLN A 307 8.31 -11.81 -15.41
C GLN A 307 7.44 -10.75 -16.08
N LEU A 308 7.30 -9.59 -15.47
CA LEU A 308 6.54 -8.48 -16.03
C LEU A 308 7.10 -8.06 -17.39
N SER A 309 6.22 -7.73 -18.33
CA SER A 309 6.64 -7.16 -19.62
C SER A 309 7.45 -5.88 -19.42
N THR A 310 8.64 -5.82 -20.00
CA THR A 310 9.55 -4.68 -19.83
C THR A 310 9.02 -3.36 -20.39
N LYS A 311 7.99 -3.41 -21.23
CA LYS A 311 7.35 -2.24 -21.84
C LYS A 311 5.99 -1.91 -21.20
N ALA A 312 5.56 -2.64 -20.16
CA ALA A 312 4.32 -2.38 -19.46
C ALA A 312 4.27 -0.95 -18.91
N ASN A 313 3.09 -0.34 -18.94
CA ASN A 313 2.88 1.01 -18.41
C ASN A 313 2.75 0.96 -16.88
N VAL A 314 3.84 0.62 -16.22
CA VAL A 314 3.99 0.61 -14.76
C VAL A 314 5.13 1.55 -14.39
N ASN A 315 4.91 2.46 -13.44
CA ASN A 315 5.92 3.41 -13.01
C ASN A 315 6.91 2.78 -12.05
N PHE A 316 8.12 3.34 -12.04
CA PHE A 316 9.19 3.00 -11.10
C PHE A 316 9.60 1.53 -11.10
N LEU A 317 8.77 0.62 -11.56
CA LEU A 317 9.03 -0.81 -11.63
C LEU A 317 9.74 -1.16 -12.94
N ASN A 318 11.02 -1.51 -12.88
CA ASN A 318 11.79 -1.95 -14.03
C ASN A 318 11.55 -3.42 -14.34
N ASN A 319 11.46 -4.21 -13.29
CA ASN A 319 11.24 -5.64 -13.39
C ASN A 319 10.46 -6.14 -12.18
N LEU A 320 9.58 -7.09 -12.43
CA LEU A 320 8.89 -7.87 -11.42
C LEU A 320 8.98 -9.33 -11.85
N THR A 321 9.62 -10.14 -11.04
CA THR A 321 9.72 -11.59 -11.26
C THR A 321 9.00 -12.29 -10.12
N TYR A 322 8.14 -13.23 -10.46
CA TYR A 322 7.45 -14.08 -9.51
C TYR A 322 7.59 -15.54 -9.90
N SER A 323 7.89 -16.38 -8.93
CA SER A 323 7.87 -17.82 -9.09
C SER A 323 7.18 -18.48 -7.92
N VAL A 324 6.46 -19.56 -8.19
CA VAL A 324 5.79 -20.38 -7.18
C VAL A 324 5.86 -21.85 -7.59
N ASP A 325 6.23 -22.69 -6.63
CA ASP A 325 6.14 -24.13 -6.71
C ASP A 325 4.97 -24.61 -5.85
N TYR A 326 4.19 -25.55 -6.35
CA TYR A 326 3.08 -26.15 -5.63
C TYR A 326 3.42 -27.59 -5.21
N GLN A 327 2.77 -28.07 -4.16
CA GLN A 327 2.84 -29.46 -3.69
C GLN A 327 1.43 -30.03 -3.56
N SER A 328 1.30 -31.31 -3.87
CA SER A 328 0.05 -32.02 -3.64
C SER A 328 -0.04 -32.48 -2.18
N LYS A 329 -1.13 -32.11 -1.49
CA LYS A 329 -1.48 -32.51 -0.13
C LYS A 329 -2.95 -32.90 -0.10
N GLU A 330 -3.26 -34.14 0.29
CA GLU A 330 -4.64 -34.65 0.34
C GLU A 330 -5.44 -34.39 -0.94
N GLY A 331 -4.77 -34.65 -2.11
CA GLY A 331 -5.37 -34.43 -3.43
C GLY A 331 -5.53 -32.96 -3.87
N ARG A 332 -5.04 -31.99 -3.07
CA ARG A 332 -5.09 -30.55 -3.37
C ARG A 332 -3.70 -30.02 -3.65
N TRP A 333 -3.59 -29.13 -4.63
CA TRP A 333 -2.35 -28.43 -4.93
C TRP A 333 -2.29 -27.12 -4.14
N VAL A 334 -1.30 -27.02 -3.26
CA VAL A 334 -1.07 -25.86 -2.38
C VAL A 334 0.31 -25.27 -2.60
N PRO A 335 0.52 -23.96 -2.41
CA PRO A 335 1.83 -23.34 -2.57
C PRO A 335 2.84 -23.98 -1.59
N ARG A 336 4.06 -24.14 -2.04
CA ARG A 336 5.18 -24.61 -1.23
C ARG A 336 6.23 -23.54 -1.06
N ASN A 337 6.78 -23.06 -2.17
CA ASN A 337 7.76 -21.99 -2.19
C ASN A 337 7.29 -20.89 -3.11
N GLU A 338 7.38 -19.67 -2.66
CA GLU A 338 7.13 -18.47 -3.46
C GLU A 338 8.34 -17.56 -3.41
N SER A 339 8.68 -16.95 -4.54
CA SER A 339 9.70 -15.90 -4.63
C SER A 339 9.18 -14.74 -5.44
N LEU A 340 9.31 -13.56 -4.88
CA LEU A 340 8.97 -12.29 -5.53
C LEU A 340 10.19 -11.37 -5.52
N ILE A 341 10.56 -10.86 -6.69
CA ILE A 341 11.66 -9.91 -6.87
C ILE A 341 11.11 -8.69 -7.60
N ALA A 342 11.20 -7.52 -6.97
CA ALA A 342 10.80 -6.24 -7.53
C ALA A 342 12.01 -5.32 -7.67
N ASP A 343 12.32 -4.93 -8.90
CA ASP A 343 13.38 -3.98 -9.24
C ASP A 343 12.76 -2.60 -9.49
N LEU A 344 13.04 -1.64 -8.62
CA LEU A 344 12.47 -0.30 -8.62
C LEU A 344 13.53 0.76 -8.93
N ASP A 345 13.27 1.60 -9.93
CA ASP A 345 14.11 2.76 -10.26
C ASP A 345 13.31 4.05 -10.17
N ILE A 346 13.84 5.02 -9.44
CA ILE A 346 13.23 6.34 -9.32
C ILE A 346 13.32 7.10 -10.66
N ARG A 347 14.32 6.79 -11.48
CA ARG A 347 14.56 7.48 -12.75
C ARG A 347 15.03 6.51 -13.84
N LYS A 348 14.30 6.45 -14.96
CA LYS A 348 14.76 5.76 -16.19
C LYS A 348 15.64 6.70 -17.01
N ASP A 349 16.94 6.53 -16.95
CA ASP A 349 17.87 7.04 -17.96
C ASP A 349 18.63 5.88 -18.59
N LYS A 350 19.19 6.12 -19.76
CA LYS A 350 19.89 5.10 -20.57
C LYS A 350 21.17 4.55 -19.90
N ASP A 351 21.67 5.22 -18.86
CA ASP A 351 22.88 4.81 -18.15
C ASP A 351 22.52 3.90 -16.95
N SER A 352 23.09 2.71 -16.95
CA SER A 352 22.86 1.61 -16.02
C SER A 352 23.29 1.86 -14.56
N GLU A 353 23.74 3.07 -14.21
CA GLU A 353 24.42 3.37 -12.94
C GLU A 353 23.56 4.10 -11.89
N LYS A 354 22.24 4.18 -12.07
CA LYS A 354 21.42 4.98 -11.12
C LYS A 354 20.94 4.20 -9.92
N ILE A 355 20.99 4.88 -8.78
CA ILE A 355 20.51 4.38 -7.49
C ILE A 355 19.03 4.00 -7.62
N GLY A 356 18.70 2.77 -7.22
CA GLY A 356 17.35 2.24 -7.19
C GLY A 356 17.16 1.34 -5.97
N ILE A 357 16.02 0.69 -5.92
CA ILE A 357 15.64 -0.21 -4.82
C ILE A 357 15.37 -1.60 -5.41
N MET A 358 15.87 -2.64 -4.74
CA MET A 358 15.55 -4.03 -5.03
C MET A 358 14.83 -4.61 -3.81
N GLY A 359 13.59 -5.05 -4.00
CA GLY A 359 12.84 -5.79 -3.00
C GLY A 359 12.81 -7.28 -3.33
N ARG A 360 13.00 -8.13 -2.33
CA ARG A 360 12.93 -9.59 -2.45
C ARG A 360 12.09 -10.15 -1.34
N LYS A 361 11.23 -11.11 -1.66
CA LYS A 361 10.44 -11.85 -0.70
C LYS A 361 10.46 -13.32 -1.03
N THR A 362 10.69 -14.16 -0.03
CA THR A 362 10.61 -15.62 -0.15
C THR A 362 9.65 -16.11 0.92
N ASN A 363 8.67 -16.92 0.51
CA ASN A 363 7.72 -17.60 1.38
C ASN A 363 7.91 -19.10 1.26
N VAL A 364 7.88 -19.80 2.39
CA VAL A 364 7.91 -21.28 2.44
C VAL A 364 6.75 -21.75 3.31
N TYR A 365 5.85 -22.52 2.72
CA TYR A 365 4.67 -23.06 3.37
C TYR A 365 4.90 -24.52 3.79
N GLN A 366 4.60 -24.82 5.05
CA GLN A 366 4.79 -26.12 5.66
C GLN A 366 3.56 -26.51 6.49
N ASP A 367 3.46 -27.78 6.89
CA ASP A 367 2.49 -28.26 7.88
C ASP A 367 1.03 -27.90 7.55
N PHE A 368 0.60 -28.19 6.31
CA PHE A 368 -0.78 -27.94 5.90
C PHE A 368 -1.77 -28.82 6.66
N LYS A 369 -2.87 -28.19 7.10
CA LYS A 369 -4.06 -28.85 7.67
C LYS A 369 -5.29 -28.31 6.98
N PHE A 370 -6.29 -29.16 6.76
CA PHE A 370 -7.54 -28.80 6.07
C PHE A 370 -8.77 -29.10 6.93
N GLY A 371 -9.91 -28.47 6.61
CA GLY A 371 -11.19 -28.72 7.23
C GLY A 371 -11.25 -28.31 8.71
N GLU A 372 -11.84 -29.13 9.55
CA GLU A 372 -12.06 -28.84 10.98
C GLU A 372 -10.75 -28.67 11.75
N GLU A 373 -9.69 -29.38 11.37
CA GLU A 373 -8.37 -29.21 11.98
C GLU A 373 -7.76 -27.83 11.76
N ALA A 374 -8.22 -27.13 10.71
CA ALA A 374 -7.82 -25.75 10.41
C ALA A 374 -8.73 -24.71 11.09
N THR A 375 -9.72 -25.15 11.89
CA THR A 375 -10.69 -24.23 12.49
C THR A 375 -10.16 -23.64 13.79
N VAL A 376 -9.91 -22.33 13.77
CA VAL A 376 -9.47 -21.60 14.95
C VAL A 376 -10.67 -20.95 15.63
N THR A 377 -11.12 -21.51 16.74
CA THR A 377 -12.31 -21.09 17.48
C THR A 377 -12.14 -19.80 18.29
N LYS A 378 -10.91 -19.27 18.45
CA LYS A 378 -10.61 -18.13 19.35
C LYS A 378 -9.71 -17.04 18.77
N VAL A 379 -9.56 -16.91 17.46
CA VAL A 379 -8.70 -15.85 16.91
C VAL A 379 -9.50 -14.57 16.69
N PRO A 380 -9.05 -13.41 17.23
CA PRO A 380 -9.66 -12.12 16.92
C PRO A 380 -9.73 -11.89 15.41
N LYS A 381 -10.75 -11.17 14.94
CA LYS A 381 -10.98 -10.89 13.51
C LYS A 381 -9.92 -10.00 12.84
N ASN A 382 -8.68 -9.95 13.34
CA ASN A 382 -7.58 -9.18 12.78
C ASN A 382 -6.85 -9.99 11.71
N ALA A 383 -6.47 -9.37 10.60
CA ALA A 383 -5.76 -10.04 9.52
C ALA A 383 -4.34 -10.50 9.93
N ILE A 384 -3.65 -9.73 10.78
CA ILE A 384 -2.29 -10.04 11.26
C ILE A 384 -2.25 -9.82 12.77
N ILE A 385 -1.79 -10.83 13.51
CA ILE A 385 -1.59 -10.80 14.97
C ILE A 385 -0.12 -11.08 15.24
N VAL A 386 0.53 -10.24 16.03
CA VAL A 386 1.90 -10.48 16.47
C VAL A 386 1.88 -10.98 17.92
N SER A 387 2.44 -12.16 18.15
CA SER A 387 2.60 -12.71 19.49
C SER A 387 3.47 -11.80 20.35
N LYS A 388 3.14 -11.65 21.64
CA LYS A 388 3.90 -10.81 22.58
C LYS A 388 5.38 -11.21 22.67
N ASP A 389 5.69 -12.49 22.43
CA ASP A 389 7.06 -13.03 22.49
C ASP A 389 7.70 -13.24 21.11
N ALA A 390 7.08 -12.72 20.06
CA ALA A 390 7.57 -12.92 18.68
C ALA A 390 8.97 -12.38 18.46
N ILE A 391 9.34 -11.27 19.10
CA ILE A 391 10.66 -10.62 18.98
C ILE A 391 11.71 -11.16 19.94
N LYS A 392 11.34 -12.04 20.88
CA LYS A 392 12.22 -12.54 21.93
C LYS A 392 12.88 -13.89 21.61
N LYS A 393 12.66 -14.41 20.39
CA LYS A 393 13.19 -15.73 19.99
C LYS A 393 14.70 -15.65 19.81
N ASP A 394 15.39 -16.64 20.39
CA ASP A 394 16.85 -16.76 20.33
C ASP A 394 17.34 -17.38 19.01
N ASP A 395 18.66 -17.43 18.83
CA ASP A 395 19.26 -18.00 17.62
C ASP A 395 19.04 -19.52 17.50
N ASN A 396 18.89 -20.25 18.62
CA ASN A 396 18.57 -21.68 18.59
C ASN A 396 17.19 -21.92 17.98
N TYR A 397 16.19 -21.11 18.38
CA TYR A 397 14.87 -21.17 17.76
C TYR A 397 14.95 -20.90 16.25
N TRP A 398 15.69 -19.87 15.84
CA TRP A 398 15.80 -19.50 14.43
C TRP A 398 16.51 -20.56 13.60
N ASN A 399 17.57 -21.20 14.14
CA ASN A 399 18.28 -22.28 13.46
C ASN A 399 17.37 -23.50 13.23
N ALA A 400 16.45 -23.78 14.16
CA ALA A 400 15.48 -24.88 14.02
C ALA A 400 14.28 -24.50 13.13
N ALA A 401 13.85 -23.24 13.13
CA ALA A 401 12.65 -22.79 12.44
C ALA A 401 12.85 -22.46 10.96
N ARG A 402 14.09 -22.18 10.53
CA ARG A 402 14.42 -21.92 9.14
C ARG A 402 14.31 -23.16 8.28
N PRO A 403 13.64 -23.12 7.12
CA PRO A 403 13.60 -24.22 6.18
C PRO A 403 14.94 -24.42 5.43
N PHE A 404 15.84 -23.44 5.50
CA PHE A 404 17.20 -23.44 4.90
C PHE A 404 18.13 -22.57 5.74
N GLU A 405 19.42 -22.87 5.72
CA GLU A 405 20.45 -22.08 6.40
C GLU A 405 20.58 -20.68 5.76
N LEU A 406 20.74 -19.66 6.58
CA LEU A 406 21.07 -18.34 6.07
C LEU A 406 22.43 -18.35 5.37
N GLN A 407 22.50 -17.70 4.24
CA GLN A 407 23.78 -17.48 3.58
C GLN A 407 24.68 -16.58 4.45
N LYS A 408 26.01 -16.74 4.34
CA LYS A 408 26.98 -15.95 5.07
C LYS A 408 26.76 -14.43 4.94
N ARG A 409 26.30 -14.00 3.76
CA ARG A 409 25.89 -12.64 3.48
C ARG A 409 24.69 -12.20 4.35
N GLU A 410 23.63 -13.01 4.39
CA GLU A 410 22.37 -12.68 5.08
C GLU A 410 22.59 -12.56 6.59
N SER A 411 23.42 -13.43 7.18
CA SER A 411 23.78 -13.35 8.60
C SER A 411 24.56 -12.06 8.94
N GLY A 412 25.39 -11.57 8.01
CA GLY A 412 26.13 -10.31 8.15
C GLY A 412 25.26 -9.06 8.10
N ILE A 413 24.07 -9.12 7.43
CA ILE A 413 23.17 -7.98 7.31
C ILE A 413 22.67 -7.51 8.67
N TYR A 414 22.35 -8.41 9.60
CA TYR A 414 21.89 -8.04 10.94
C TYR A 414 22.89 -7.14 11.65
N ALA A 415 24.15 -7.56 11.72
CA ALA A 415 25.21 -6.80 12.40
C ALA A 415 25.51 -5.46 11.70
N MET A 416 25.53 -5.46 10.37
CA MET A 416 25.79 -4.27 9.57
C MET A 416 24.70 -3.20 9.78
N VAL A 417 23.44 -3.59 9.70
CA VAL A 417 22.32 -2.65 9.81
C VAL A 417 22.19 -2.12 11.24
N ASP A 418 22.46 -2.92 12.27
CA ASP A 418 22.52 -2.43 13.65
C ASP A 418 23.64 -1.41 13.84
N SER A 419 24.77 -1.61 13.18
CA SER A 419 25.86 -0.62 13.16
C SER A 419 25.48 0.68 12.44
N ILE A 420 24.67 0.62 11.35
CA ILE A 420 24.19 1.82 10.64
C ILE A 420 23.35 2.71 11.56
N LYS A 421 22.53 2.13 12.44
CA LYS A 421 21.67 2.88 13.38
C LYS A 421 22.48 3.74 14.37
N THR A 422 23.74 3.39 14.61
CA THR A 422 24.61 4.17 15.50
C THR A 422 25.21 5.41 14.84
N VAL A 423 25.18 5.47 13.50
CA VAL A 423 25.77 6.56 12.71
C VAL A 423 24.95 7.85 12.86
N PRO A 424 25.55 8.98 13.30
CA PRO A 424 24.81 10.25 13.48
C PRO A 424 24.08 10.72 12.22
N LEU A 425 24.72 10.61 11.06
CA LEU A 425 24.11 11.01 9.79
C LEU A 425 22.85 10.18 9.44
N TYR A 426 22.85 8.88 9.77
CA TYR A 426 21.66 8.03 9.58
C TYR A 426 20.49 8.55 10.43
N LYS A 427 20.76 8.87 11.70
CA LYS A 427 19.74 9.43 12.60
C LYS A 427 19.16 10.72 12.03
N THR A 428 20.04 11.60 11.56
CA THR A 428 19.63 12.88 10.94
C THR A 428 18.78 12.66 9.69
N ILE A 429 19.18 11.76 8.78
CA ILE A 429 18.40 11.45 7.57
C ILE A 429 17.04 10.84 7.95
N ALA A 430 17.01 9.91 8.91
CA ALA A 430 15.77 9.29 9.38
C ALA A 430 14.84 10.34 10.01
N GLU A 431 15.36 11.29 10.79
CA GLU A 431 14.61 12.42 11.35
C GLU A 431 14.01 13.31 10.25
N TYR A 432 14.76 13.64 9.18
CA TYR A 432 14.22 14.41 8.06
C TYR A 432 13.15 13.64 7.27
N ILE A 433 13.32 12.33 7.03
CA ILE A 433 12.30 11.49 6.40
C ILE A 433 11.03 11.45 7.26
N TYR A 434 11.20 11.26 8.57
CA TYR A 434 10.08 11.31 9.54
C TYR A 434 9.37 12.66 9.49
N MET A 435 10.14 13.76 9.54
CA MET A 435 9.61 15.12 9.48
C MET A 435 8.84 15.36 8.17
N PHE A 436 9.37 14.91 7.04
CA PHE A 436 8.70 15.09 5.74
C PHE A 436 7.40 14.27 5.65
N TYR A 437 7.41 13.03 6.18
CA TYR A 437 6.25 12.15 6.09
C TYR A 437 5.13 12.52 7.09
N TYR A 438 5.49 12.79 8.35
CA TYR A 438 4.52 13.09 9.41
C TYR A 438 4.28 14.60 9.61
N GLY A 439 5.07 15.44 9.02
CA GLY A 439 5.00 16.90 9.19
C GLY A 439 5.70 17.44 10.44
N TYR A 440 6.22 16.57 11.31
CA TYR A 440 6.76 16.95 12.64
C TYR A 440 8.21 16.55 12.80
N ARG A 441 8.98 17.40 13.47
CA ARG A 441 10.36 17.11 13.90
C ARG A 441 10.34 16.48 15.28
N ASP A 442 10.84 15.24 15.41
CA ASP A 442 10.97 14.52 16.69
C ASP A 442 12.10 15.12 17.53
N LEU A 443 11.78 15.60 18.75
CA LEU A 443 12.72 16.07 19.78
C LEU A 443 12.70 15.14 21.01
N GLY A 444 12.24 13.92 20.86
CA GLY A 444 12.14 12.93 21.90
C GLY A 444 10.77 12.92 22.58
N LYS A 445 10.60 13.60 23.73
CA LYS A 445 9.31 13.65 24.45
C LYS A 445 8.26 14.52 23.75
N ILE A 446 8.69 15.42 22.88
CA ILE A 446 7.84 16.33 22.11
C ILE A 446 8.23 16.29 20.63
N GLU A 447 7.29 16.66 19.77
CA GLU A 447 7.47 16.89 18.34
C GLU A 447 7.04 18.31 18.01
N LEU A 448 7.86 19.05 17.24
CA LEU A 448 7.54 20.37 16.73
C LEU A 448 6.98 20.32 15.31
N GLY A 449 5.91 21.04 15.05
CA GLY A 449 5.28 21.13 13.73
C GLY A 449 3.76 21.37 13.79
N PRO A 450 3.06 21.15 12.66
CA PRO A 450 3.60 20.66 11.39
C PRO A 450 4.38 21.74 10.63
N TYR A 451 5.51 21.35 9.98
CA TYR A 451 6.41 22.31 9.33
C TYR A 451 5.75 23.06 8.18
N TYR A 452 4.80 22.43 7.47
CA TYR A 452 4.09 23.05 6.34
C TYR A 452 3.10 24.11 6.77
N SER A 453 2.75 24.19 8.06
CA SER A 453 1.85 25.22 8.63
C SER A 453 2.59 26.38 9.31
N VAL A 454 3.93 26.39 9.30
CA VAL A 454 4.72 27.45 9.95
C VAL A 454 4.46 28.82 9.34
N PHE A 455 4.16 28.83 8.04
CA PHE A 455 3.86 30.06 7.29
C PHE A 455 2.66 29.88 6.37
N SER A 456 1.77 30.86 6.36
CA SER A 456 0.69 31.03 5.37
C SER A 456 0.38 32.50 5.14
N SER A 457 -0.39 32.82 4.10
CA SER A 457 -0.78 34.17 3.79
C SER A 457 -2.23 34.27 3.28
N ASN A 458 -3.00 35.21 3.79
CA ASN A 458 -4.37 35.48 3.35
C ASN A 458 -4.72 36.98 3.47
N LYS A 459 -5.85 37.38 2.90
CA LYS A 459 -6.23 38.84 2.89
C LYS A 459 -6.62 39.41 4.26
N ILE A 460 -7.01 38.56 5.21
CA ILE A 460 -7.44 39.00 6.55
C ILE A 460 -6.23 39.14 7.47
N GLU A 461 -5.44 38.10 7.62
CA GLU A 461 -4.31 38.02 8.54
C GLU A 461 -3.02 38.63 7.97
N GLY A 462 -2.95 38.78 6.62
CA GLY A 462 -1.70 39.11 5.95
C GLY A 462 -0.78 37.87 5.94
N ASN A 463 0.45 38.04 6.39
CA ASN A 463 1.38 36.96 6.66
C ASN A 463 1.13 36.37 8.04
N ARG A 464 0.86 35.09 8.10
CA ARG A 464 0.60 34.33 9.32
C ARG A 464 1.80 33.44 9.65
N PHE A 465 2.28 33.53 10.86
CA PHE A 465 3.33 32.69 11.41
C PHE A 465 2.74 31.82 12.51
N ARG A 466 3.04 30.51 12.45
CA ARG A 466 2.55 29.53 13.42
C ARG A 466 3.69 28.69 13.98
N ILE A 467 3.66 28.47 15.29
CA ILE A 467 4.47 27.47 15.98
C ILE A 467 3.56 26.52 16.73
N GLY A 468 3.82 25.23 16.65
CA GLY A 468 3.02 24.23 17.32
C GLY A 468 3.83 22.98 17.64
N GLY A 469 3.24 22.10 18.43
CA GLY A 469 3.86 20.85 18.80
C GLY A 469 2.89 19.92 19.50
N ARG A 470 3.38 18.70 19.75
CA ARG A 470 2.64 17.65 20.45
C ARG A 470 3.58 16.73 21.22
N THR A 471 3.07 16.04 22.23
CA THR A 471 3.82 15.04 22.97
C THR A 471 3.87 13.70 22.21
N THR A 472 4.92 12.93 22.48
CA THR A 472 5.16 11.61 21.88
C THR A 472 4.89 10.49 22.88
N MET A 473 4.99 9.23 22.41
CA MET A 473 4.95 8.03 23.26
C MET A 473 6.09 7.97 24.30
N LYS A 474 7.18 8.74 24.10
CA LYS A 474 8.29 8.85 25.08
C LYS A 474 7.95 9.81 26.23
N PHE A 475 6.95 10.67 26.06
CA PHE A 475 6.44 11.51 27.13
C PHE A 475 5.49 10.69 28.03
N ASP A 476 4.45 10.10 27.42
CA ASP A 476 3.50 9.23 28.08
C ASP A 476 2.87 8.28 27.05
N GLN A 477 2.50 7.08 27.47
CA GLN A 477 1.91 6.07 26.56
C GLN A 477 0.42 6.20 26.36
N GLN A 478 -0.29 6.89 27.26
CA GLN A 478 -1.74 7.07 27.23
C GLN A 478 -2.14 8.52 26.96
N TRP A 479 -1.36 9.48 27.47
CA TRP A 479 -1.64 10.92 27.31
C TRP A 479 -0.96 11.51 26.10
N ARG A 480 -1.70 12.26 25.33
CA ARG A 480 -1.16 13.07 24.25
C ARG A 480 -1.66 14.51 24.38
N LEU A 481 -0.74 15.44 24.46
CA LEU A 481 -0.97 16.88 24.48
C LEU A 481 -0.60 17.45 23.11
N ASN A 482 -1.38 18.40 22.59
CA ASN A 482 -1.01 19.18 21.42
C ASN A 482 -1.34 20.66 21.69
N SER A 483 -0.56 21.57 21.11
CA SER A 483 -0.83 23.00 21.19
C SER A 483 -0.17 23.75 20.05
N TYR A 484 -0.72 24.93 19.72
CA TYR A 484 -0.10 25.86 18.80
C TYR A 484 -0.47 27.31 19.16
N GLY A 485 0.40 28.22 18.73
CA GLY A 485 0.12 29.66 18.69
C GLY A 485 0.41 30.19 17.29
N ALA A 486 -0.36 31.15 16.82
CA ALA A 486 -0.16 31.82 15.54
C ALA A 486 -0.41 33.30 15.65
N TYR A 487 0.23 34.11 14.77
CA TYR A 487 0.11 35.55 14.73
C TYR A 487 0.04 36.02 13.28
N GLY A 488 -0.95 36.89 12.99
CA GLY A 488 -1.10 37.53 11.70
C GLY A 488 -0.53 38.96 11.78
N ASN A 489 0.25 39.36 10.78
CA ASN A 489 0.88 40.69 10.81
C ASN A 489 -0.06 41.83 10.43
N LYS A 490 -1.18 41.54 9.75
CA LYS A 490 -2.14 42.53 9.30
C LYS A 490 -3.27 42.74 10.31
N ASP A 491 -3.88 41.66 10.80
CA ASP A 491 -4.93 41.75 11.84
C ASP A 491 -4.36 41.97 13.25
N LYS A 492 -3.07 41.69 13.45
CA LYS A 492 -2.33 41.86 14.72
C LYS A 492 -2.92 41.06 15.88
N GLU A 493 -3.62 39.96 15.59
CA GLU A 493 -4.26 39.10 16.57
C GLU A 493 -3.48 37.82 16.80
N PHE A 494 -3.54 37.30 18.03
CA PHE A 494 -3.04 36.00 18.39
C PHE A 494 -4.14 34.96 18.26
N LYS A 495 -3.83 33.87 17.57
CA LYS A 495 -4.66 32.69 17.46
C LYS A 495 -3.95 31.57 18.20
N TYR A 496 -4.72 30.71 18.83
CA TYR A 496 -4.18 29.59 19.58
C TYR A 496 -5.13 28.39 19.56
N GLY A 497 -4.59 27.24 19.85
CA GLY A 497 -5.38 26.05 20.04
C GLY A 497 -4.56 24.96 20.70
N GLY A 498 -5.27 23.98 21.25
CA GLY A 498 -4.65 22.86 21.89
C GLY A 498 -5.65 21.78 22.25
N GLY A 499 -5.12 20.62 22.64
CA GLY A 499 -5.94 19.49 23.01
C GLY A 499 -5.22 18.52 23.93
N LEU A 500 -6.03 17.81 24.68
CA LEU A 500 -5.65 16.73 25.57
C LEU A 500 -6.39 15.48 25.12
N GLU A 501 -5.65 14.42 24.84
CA GLU A 501 -6.18 13.10 24.46
C GLU A 501 -5.73 12.06 25.49
N TYR A 502 -6.66 11.19 25.91
CA TYR A 502 -6.37 10.03 26.76
C TYR A 502 -6.82 8.75 26.08
N TYR A 503 -5.88 7.82 25.93
CA TYR A 503 -6.11 6.52 25.30
C TYR A 503 -6.25 5.42 26.35
N PHE A 504 -7.46 4.96 26.59
CA PHE A 504 -7.72 3.76 27.40
C PHE A 504 -7.17 2.52 26.70
N SER A 505 -7.32 2.47 25.39
CA SER A 505 -6.77 1.44 24.50
C SER A 505 -6.52 2.03 23.12
N LYS A 506 -5.44 1.58 22.47
CA LYS A 506 -5.10 1.99 21.10
C LYS A 506 -5.58 0.96 20.07
N LYS A 507 -5.73 -0.31 20.46
CA LYS A 507 -6.17 -1.42 19.59
C LYS A 507 -6.93 -2.48 20.41
N PRO A 508 -8.27 -2.59 20.28
CA PRO A 508 -9.17 -1.65 19.61
C PRO A 508 -9.12 -0.25 20.25
N ARG A 509 -9.37 0.79 19.46
CA ARG A 509 -9.27 2.17 19.96
C ARG A 509 -10.40 2.49 20.90
N LEU A 510 -10.06 3.05 22.06
CA LEU A 510 -10.95 3.75 22.96
C LEU A 510 -10.20 4.97 23.51
N MET A 511 -10.66 6.15 23.12
CA MET A 511 -10.01 7.42 23.42
C MET A 511 -11.06 8.47 23.80
N VAL A 512 -10.69 9.32 24.75
CA VAL A 512 -11.40 10.58 25.04
C VAL A 512 -10.47 11.74 24.77
N ALA A 513 -11.02 12.85 24.26
CA ALA A 513 -10.27 14.07 24.02
C ALA A 513 -11.06 15.30 24.42
N LEU A 514 -10.32 16.35 24.82
CA LEU A 514 -10.82 17.70 24.98
C LEU A 514 -9.93 18.64 24.16
N GLN A 515 -10.53 19.43 23.28
CA GLN A 515 -9.82 20.35 22.37
C GLN A 515 -10.45 21.72 22.45
N GLY A 516 -9.61 22.77 22.35
CA GLY A 516 -10.05 24.15 22.28
C GLY A 516 -9.26 24.92 21.25
N SER A 517 -9.89 25.87 20.55
CA SER A 517 -9.23 26.75 19.60
C SER A 517 -9.92 28.11 19.52
N HIS A 518 -9.11 29.14 19.31
CA HIS A 518 -9.48 30.49 18.92
C HIS A 518 -8.73 30.78 17.62
N ASP A 519 -9.42 30.68 16.48
CA ASP A 519 -8.76 30.77 15.19
C ASP A 519 -9.75 31.03 14.05
N TYR A 520 -9.25 31.56 12.93
CA TYR A 520 -10.04 31.72 11.72
C TYR A 520 -10.33 30.35 11.06
N ASP A 521 -11.57 30.20 10.59
CA ASP A 521 -11.99 29.00 9.85
C ASP A 521 -12.83 29.34 8.62
N LEU A 522 -12.68 28.57 7.55
CA LEU A 522 -13.50 28.64 6.34
C LEU A 522 -14.67 27.69 6.47
N LEU A 523 -15.89 28.24 6.50
CA LEU A 523 -17.09 27.41 6.54
C LEU A 523 -17.29 26.70 5.18
N GLY A 524 -17.58 25.38 5.20
CA GLY A 524 -17.82 24.57 4.01
C GLY A 524 -16.57 24.12 3.25
N ILE A 525 -15.41 24.04 3.93
CA ILE A 525 -14.20 23.51 3.33
C ILE A 525 -14.27 21.98 3.18
N SER A 526 -13.70 21.44 2.11
CA SER A 526 -13.55 20.00 1.89
C SER A 526 -12.66 19.38 2.98
N SER A 527 -12.98 18.13 3.37
CA SER A 527 -12.17 17.39 4.34
C SER A 527 -10.74 17.08 3.84
N ASN A 528 -10.53 17.14 2.52
CA ASN A 528 -9.23 16.91 1.88
C ASN A 528 -8.59 18.18 1.34
N ALA A 529 -9.23 19.32 1.46
CA ALA A 529 -8.61 20.58 1.09
C ALA A 529 -7.31 20.75 1.89
N PHE A 530 -6.30 21.32 1.25
CA PHE A 530 -5.13 21.79 1.97
C PHE A 530 -5.60 22.68 3.12
N THR A 531 -5.07 22.48 4.30
CA THR A 531 -5.43 23.32 5.43
C THR A 531 -5.05 24.79 5.10
N ARG A 532 -5.87 25.74 5.50
CA ARG A 532 -5.60 27.17 5.27
C ARG A 532 -4.24 27.66 5.79
N ASP A 533 -3.66 26.92 6.75
CA ASP A 533 -2.36 27.20 7.33
C ASP A 533 -1.21 26.49 6.58
N ASN A 534 -1.42 26.16 5.33
CA ASN A 534 -0.41 25.47 4.53
C ASN A 534 0.23 26.44 3.54
N ILE A 535 1.56 26.45 3.48
CA ILE A 535 2.34 27.27 2.54
C ILE A 535 1.96 26.95 1.08
N LEU A 536 1.69 25.69 0.75
CA LEU A 536 1.29 25.29 -0.60
C LEU A 536 -0.06 25.88 -0.99
N THR A 537 -1.02 25.94 -0.06
CA THR A 537 -2.32 26.54 -0.30
C THR A 537 -2.16 28.03 -0.61
N SER A 538 -1.31 28.74 0.13
CA SER A 538 -1.04 30.16 -0.11
C SER A 538 -0.46 30.42 -1.50
N VAL A 539 0.39 29.51 -2.02
CA VAL A 539 1.01 29.64 -3.35
C VAL A 539 0.05 29.23 -4.47
N LEU A 540 -0.80 28.22 -4.23
CA LEU A 540 -1.69 27.66 -5.27
C LEU A 540 -3.07 28.30 -5.29
N SER A 541 -3.42 29.18 -4.36
CA SER A 541 -4.70 29.87 -4.33
C SER A 541 -4.87 30.81 -5.52
N LYS A 542 -6.03 30.73 -6.19
CA LYS A 542 -6.46 31.72 -7.22
C LYS A 542 -6.78 33.07 -6.61
N ASN A 543 -7.46 33.03 -5.46
CA ASN A 543 -7.79 34.21 -4.66
C ASN A 543 -7.34 33.97 -3.22
N PRO A 544 -6.54 34.84 -2.61
CA PRO A 544 -6.25 34.71 -1.19
C PRO A 544 -7.55 34.60 -0.40
N TYR A 545 -7.60 33.70 0.58
CA TYR A 545 -8.81 33.47 1.39
C TYR A 545 -9.39 34.80 1.92
N THR A 546 -10.64 35.04 1.56
CA THR A 546 -11.38 36.26 2.00
C THR A 546 -12.57 35.91 2.89
N LYS A 547 -13.00 34.67 2.88
CA LYS A 547 -14.24 34.17 3.47
C LYS A 547 -13.99 33.40 4.79
N LEU A 548 -13.18 33.99 5.67
CA LEU A 548 -12.84 33.44 6.97
C LEU A 548 -13.67 34.07 8.08
N ASN A 549 -14.10 33.25 9.03
CA ASN A 549 -14.76 33.68 10.27
C ASN A 549 -13.87 33.31 11.47
N MET A 550 -13.76 34.18 12.46
CA MET A 550 -13.14 33.84 13.74
C MET A 550 -14.06 32.87 14.48
N ILE A 551 -13.52 31.76 14.93
CA ILE A 551 -14.28 30.71 15.62
C ILE A 551 -13.59 30.35 16.94
N ASN A 552 -14.32 30.57 18.05
CA ASN A 552 -13.96 30.02 19.34
C ASN A 552 -14.67 28.66 19.46
N ARG A 553 -13.93 27.58 19.57
CA ARG A 553 -14.50 26.24 19.64
C ARG A 553 -13.93 25.45 20.82
N VAL A 554 -14.81 24.79 21.55
CA VAL A 554 -14.44 23.79 22.55
C VAL A 554 -15.16 22.49 22.20
N GLN A 555 -14.43 21.38 22.16
CA GLN A 555 -14.97 20.09 21.74
C GLN A 555 -14.47 18.97 22.63
N ALA A 556 -15.39 18.20 23.17
CA ALA A 556 -15.12 16.90 23.80
C ALA A 556 -15.43 15.77 22.81
N THR A 557 -14.59 14.77 22.78
CA THR A 557 -14.70 13.65 21.84
C THR A 557 -14.56 12.31 22.58
N ILE A 558 -15.39 11.32 22.23
CA ILE A 558 -15.20 9.91 22.56
C ILE A 558 -15.10 9.15 21.25
N ASP A 559 -13.99 8.43 21.04
CA ASP A 559 -13.74 7.63 19.84
C ASP A 559 -13.56 6.17 20.20
N LYS A 560 -14.40 5.28 19.65
CA LYS A 560 -14.43 3.86 19.98
C LYS A 560 -14.54 2.96 18.75
N ASP A 561 -13.60 2.01 18.65
CA ASP A 561 -13.71 0.87 17.75
C ASP A 561 -14.46 -0.26 18.48
N TRP A 562 -15.55 -0.74 17.89
CA TRP A 562 -16.33 -1.85 18.45
C TRP A 562 -15.84 -3.20 17.91
N ILE A 563 -15.75 -3.28 16.58
CA ILE A 563 -15.24 -4.42 15.83
C ILE A 563 -14.42 -3.90 14.65
N ARG A 564 -13.72 -4.78 13.95
CA ARG A 564 -12.98 -4.39 12.75
C ARG A 564 -13.89 -3.69 11.74
N GLY A 565 -13.50 -2.48 11.34
CA GLY A 565 -14.20 -1.67 10.37
C GLY A 565 -15.49 -1.02 10.87
N PHE A 566 -15.85 -1.13 12.16
CA PHE A 566 -17.01 -0.45 12.72
C PHE A 566 -16.60 0.37 13.94
N SER A 567 -16.80 1.67 13.87
CA SER A 567 -16.43 2.64 14.92
C SER A 567 -17.48 3.73 15.08
N ASN A 568 -17.54 4.28 16.28
CA ASN A 568 -18.33 5.45 16.61
C ASN A 568 -17.47 6.56 17.20
N GLN A 569 -17.79 7.78 16.83
CA GLN A 569 -17.22 9.00 17.41
C GLN A 569 -18.37 9.89 17.90
N LEU A 570 -18.38 10.16 19.20
CA LEU A 570 -19.32 11.09 19.82
C LEU A 570 -18.60 12.42 20.08
N TYR A 571 -19.15 13.49 19.57
CA TYR A 571 -18.64 14.85 19.76
C TYR A 571 -19.67 15.67 20.52
N VAL A 572 -19.21 16.44 21.51
CA VAL A 572 -19.94 17.51 22.16
C VAL A 572 -19.18 18.80 21.92
N THR A 573 -19.76 19.70 21.16
CA THR A 573 -19.09 20.91 20.67
C THR A 573 -19.83 22.16 21.06
N SER A 574 -19.11 23.14 21.62
CA SER A 574 -19.57 24.51 21.75
C SER A 574 -18.76 25.39 20.77
N SER A 575 -19.45 26.18 19.95
CA SER A 575 -18.79 27.10 19.03
C SER A 575 -19.43 28.52 19.13
N HIS A 576 -18.56 29.51 19.10
CA HIS A 576 -18.90 30.93 18.95
C HIS A 576 -18.27 31.39 17.63
N ILE A 577 -19.11 31.62 16.63
CA ILE A 577 -18.72 31.96 15.26
C ILE A 577 -18.94 33.46 15.06
N GLU A 578 -17.89 34.22 14.96
CA GLU A 578 -17.97 35.68 14.78
C GLU A 578 -18.25 36.03 13.32
N SER A 579 -18.96 37.15 13.15
CA SER A 579 -19.17 37.75 11.84
C SER A 579 -17.83 38.09 11.19
N GLY A 580 -17.57 37.59 10.00
CA GLY A 580 -16.29 37.80 9.32
C GLY A 580 -16.17 39.22 8.78
N PRO A 581 -14.95 39.80 8.78
CA PRO A 581 -14.77 41.19 8.32
C PRO A 581 -15.09 41.41 6.84
N LEU A 582 -14.99 40.34 6.03
CA LEU A 582 -15.31 40.37 4.59
C LEU A 582 -16.59 39.60 4.26
N ILE A 583 -17.18 38.88 5.24
CA ILE A 583 -18.44 38.16 5.14
C ILE A 583 -19.26 38.41 6.40
N PRO A 584 -19.88 39.62 6.52
CA PRO A 584 -20.68 39.94 7.68
C PRO A 584 -21.98 39.12 7.72
N PHE A 585 -22.41 38.75 8.92
CA PHE A 585 -23.73 38.20 9.16
C PHE A 585 -24.73 39.35 9.25
N LEU A 586 -25.67 39.42 8.32
CA LEU A 586 -26.67 40.45 8.26
C LEU A 586 -28.07 39.87 8.44
N ASP A 587 -28.90 40.49 9.25
CA ASP A 587 -30.32 40.18 9.30
C ASP A 587 -31.07 40.70 8.05
N GLN A 588 -32.37 40.45 7.95
CA GLN A 588 -33.19 40.88 6.81
C GLN A 588 -33.33 42.43 6.73
N GLN A 589 -33.09 43.13 7.81
CA GLN A 589 -33.09 44.60 7.90
C GLN A 589 -31.73 45.22 7.57
N GLY A 590 -30.70 44.40 7.35
CA GLY A 590 -29.34 44.80 7.09
C GLY A 590 -28.51 45.10 8.32
N ASN A 591 -29.01 44.82 9.53
CA ASN A 591 -28.26 45.01 10.77
C ASN A 591 -27.20 43.90 10.94
N LEU A 592 -26.04 44.24 11.48
CA LEU A 592 -24.95 43.31 11.77
C LEU A 592 -25.31 42.43 12.95
N ILE A 593 -25.24 41.12 12.75
CA ILE A 593 -25.27 40.12 13.81
C ILE A 593 -23.82 39.80 14.17
N PRO A 594 -23.35 40.13 15.36
CA PRO A 594 -21.92 40.07 15.67
C PRO A 594 -21.40 38.63 15.72
N ALA A 595 -22.22 37.68 16.17
CA ALA A 595 -21.80 36.27 16.27
C ALA A 595 -23.01 35.32 16.37
N ILE A 596 -22.75 34.05 16.11
CA ILE A 596 -23.67 32.92 16.28
C ILE A 596 -23.05 31.96 17.30
N ARG A 597 -23.86 31.49 18.25
CA ARG A 597 -23.43 30.46 19.21
C ARG A 597 -24.14 29.13 18.94
N THR A 598 -23.38 28.03 18.98
CA THR A 598 -23.91 26.68 18.80
C THR A 598 -23.44 25.75 19.91
N GLY A 599 -24.34 24.90 20.38
CA GLY A 599 -24.06 23.75 21.24
C GLY A 599 -24.59 22.51 20.55
N GLU A 600 -23.69 21.61 20.13
CA GLU A 600 -23.99 20.46 19.29
C GLU A 600 -23.58 19.15 19.96
N ILE A 601 -24.41 18.11 19.77
CA ILE A 601 -24.06 16.73 20.02
C ILE A 601 -24.07 16.02 18.66
N ARG A 602 -22.94 15.43 18.26
CA ARG A 602 -22.80 14.71 16.99
C ARG A 602 -22.33 13.28 17.22
N LEU A 603 -23.09 12.31 16.69
CA LEU A 603 -22.69 10.94 16.59
C LEU A 603 -22.30 10.62 15.17
N ASN A 604 -21.05 10.24 14.95
CA ASN A 604 -20.54 9.77 13.67
C ASN A 604 -20.30 8.26 13.74
N THR A 605 -20.93 7.52 12.86
CA THR A 605 -20.82 6.06 12.71
C THR A 605 -20.07 5.76 11.43
N ARG A 606 -18.96 5.02 11.52
CA ARG A 606 -18.15 4.63 10.36
C ARG A 606 -18.13 3.13 10.21
N TYR A 607 -18.40 2.66 8.98
CA TYR A 607 -18.35 1.25 8.60
C TYR A 607 -17.43 1.05 7.37
N ALA A 608 -16.33 0.32 7.54
CA ALA A 608 -15.31 0.03 6.54
C ALA A 608 -14.80 -1.42 6.69
N PRO A 609 -15.61 -2.43 6.30
CA PRO A 609 -15.39 -3.84 6.68
C PRO A 609 -14.10 -4.46 6.13
N LYS A 610 -13.60 -3.96 4.99
CA LYS A 610 -12.40 -4.49 4.31
C LYS A 610 -11.11 -3.73 4.67
N GLU A 611 -11.22 -2.66 5.44
CA GLU A 611 -10.09 -1.81 5.77
C GLU A 611 -9.09 -2.52 6.69
N THR A 612 -7.81 -2.38 6.39
CA THR A 612 -6.72 -2.77 7.29
C THR A 612 -6.23 -1.56 8.05
N ILE A 613 -6.31 -1.63 9.38
CA ILE A 613 -5.90 -0.55 10.27
C ILE A 613 -4.54 -0.90 10.86
N MET A 614 -3.61 0.04 10.73
CA MET A 614 -2.34 0.02 11.42
C MET A 614 -2.30 1.12 12.47
N VAL A 615 -1.83 0.78 13.65
CA VAL A 615 -1.64 1.69 14.77
C VAL A 615 -0.16 1.72 15.11
N ASP A 616 0.45 2.91 14.98
CA ASP A 616 1.82 3.21 15.37
C ASP A 616 1.79 4.31 16.43
N GLY A 617 2.02 3.92 17.68
CA GLY A 617 1.88 4.83 18.80
C GLY A 617 0.48 5.45 18.87
N PHE A 618 0.41 6.78 18.73
CA PHE A 618 -0.85 7.53 18.67
C PHE A 618 -1.38 7.68 17.22
N GLN A 619 -0.59 7.31 16.22
CA GLN A 619 -0.99 7.42 14.82
C GLN A 619 -1.82 6.22 14.41
N ARG A 620 -2.85 6.47 13.60
CA ARG A 620 -3.67 5.45 12.97
C ARG A 620 -3.65 5.68 11.47
N SER A 621 -3.20 4.69 10.74
CA SER A 621 -3.20 4.69 9.27
C SER A 621 -4.10 3.57 8.77
N THR A 622 -4.76 3.81 7.66
CA THR A 622 -5.64 2.84 7.00
C THR A 622 -5.02 2.42 5.68
N PHE A 623 -5.08 1.13 5.40
CA PHE A 623 -4.56 0.53 4.18
C PHE A 623 -5.66 -0.27 3.48
N GLY A 624 -5.50 -0.43 2.19
CA GLY A 624 -6.42 -1.14 1.32
C GLY A 624 -6.88 -0.22 0.20
N ILE A 625 -6.89 -0.74 -1.02
CA ILE A 625 -7.08 0.06 -2.23
C ILE A 625 -8.55 0.08 -2.64
N PHE A 626 -9.25 -1.03 -2.46
CA PHE A 626 -10.65 -1.24 -2.87
C PHE A 626 -11.50 -1.55 -1.65
N ASN A 627 -11.84 -0.51 -0.89
CA ASN A 627 -12.56 -0.66 0.37
C ASN A 627 -13.76 0.28 0.43
N PRO A 628 -14.99 -0.24 0.47
CA PRO A 628 -16.16 0.58 0.71
C PRO A 628 -16.11 1.19 2.11
N VAL A 629 -16.36 2.50 2.19
CA VAL A 629 -16.44 3.25 3.44
C VAL A 629 -17.78 3.97 3.50
N LEU A 630 -18.57 3.67 4.51
CA LEU A 630 -19.81 4.36 4.83
C LEU A 630 -19.61 5.16 6.11
N ASN A 631 -19.93 6.45 6.07
CA ASN A 631 -20.05 7.30 7.26
C ASN A 631 -21.47 7.82 7.35
N LEU A 632 -22.05 7.74 8.55
CA LEU A 632 -23.35 8.30 8.88
C LEU A 632 -23.18 9.20 10.10
N ALA A 633 -23.52 10.47 9.98
CA ALA A 633 -23.43 11.45 11.05
C ALA A 633 -24.82 12.02 11.36
N VAL A 634 -25.18 11.99 12.65
CA VAL A 634 -26.37 12.66 13.19
C VAL A 634 -25.88 13.76 14.11
N THR A 635 -26.27 15.01 13.84
CA THR A 635 -25.91 16.18 14.65
C THR A 635 -27.17 16.85 15.15
N SER A 636 -27.27 17.01 16.46
CA SER A 636 -28.34 17.73 17.13
C SER A 636 -27.78 19.05 17.72
N GLY A 637 -28.24 20.16 17.22
CA GLY A 637 -28.09 21.46 17.87
C GLY A 637 -29.25 21.67 18.84
N ILE A 638 -28.96 21.96 20.10
CA ILE A 638 -29.98 22.08 21.15
C ILE A 638 -29.99 23.50 21.71
N LYS A 639 -31.10 24.24 21.53
CA LYS A 639 -31.23 25.61 22.01
C LYS A 639 -31.00 25.69 23.52
N GLY A 640 -30.17 26.64 23.94
CA GLY A 640 -29.76 26.82 25.33
C GLY A 640 -28.63 25.90 25.79
N PHE A 641 -28.41 24.74 25.17
CA PHE A 641 -27.30 23.85 25.52
C PHE A 641 -25.98 24.48 25.15
N LEU A 642 -25.06 24.57 26.10
CA LEU A 642 -23.75 25.23 25.94
C LEU A 642 -23.86 26.65 25.34
N GLY A 643 -24.96 27.35 25.58
CA GLY A 643 -25.20 28.69 25.07
C GLY A 643 -25.68 28.75 23.61
N SER A 644 -26.18 27.64 23.04
CA SER A 644 -26.69 27.60 21.66
C SER A 644 -27.87 28.53 21.43
N ASP A 645 -27.84 29.30 20.36
CA ASP A 645 -28.92 30.18 19.93
C ASP A 645 -30.01 29.45 19.13
N TYR A 646 -29.71 28.25 18.58
CA TYR A 646 -30.53 27.55 17.61
C TYR A 646 -30.81 26.09 17.99
N GLU A 647 -31.94 25.59 17.49
CA GLU A 647 -32.35 24.19 17.57
C GLU A 647 -32.46 23.59 16.16
N TYR A 648 -31.80 22.46 15.93
CA TYR A 648 -31.80 21.77 14.64
C TYR A 648 -31.34 20.33 14.73
N LEU A 649 -31.67 19.55 13.70
CA LEU A 649 -31.19 18.21 13.48
C LEU A 649 -30.55 18.12 12.08
N LYS A 650 -29.31 17.59 11.97
CA LYS A 650 -28.65 17.29 10.68
C LYS A 650 -28.41 15.81 10.56
N LEU A 651 -28.70 15.28 9.42
CA LEU A 651 -28.33 13.93 9.01
C LEU A 651 -27.43 14.02 7.77
N ASP A 652 -26.22 13.49 7.87
CA ASP A 652 -25.26 13.45 6.77
C ASP A 652 -24.80 12.02 6.54
N MET A 653 -24.75 11.59 5.30
CA MET A 653 -24.26 10.29 4.87
C MET A 653 -23.20 10.47 3.79
N ASN A 654 -22.09 9.74 3.93
CA ASN A 654 -21.03 9.68 2.91
C ASN A 654 -20.75 8.21 2.58
N PHE A 655 -20.68 7.89 1.31
CA PHE A 655 -20.29 6.56 0.83
C PHE A 655 -19.22 6.69 -0.25
N SER A 656 -18.10 6.00 -0.07
CA SER A 656 -17.01 5.98 -1.05
C SER A 656 -16.50 4.57 -1.29
N ASP A 657 -16.10 4.29 -2.52
CA ASP A 657 -15.43 3.05 -2.88
C ASP A 657 -14.56 3.25 -4.13
N LYS A 658 -13.72 2.27 -4.40
CA LYS A 658 -12.91 2.14 -5.60
C LYS A 658 -13.16 0.77 -6.22
N ILE A 659 -13.66 0.74 -7.45
CA ILE A 659 -14.04 -0.49 -8.16
C ILE A 659 -13.06 -0.73 -9.31
N ALA A 660 -12.37 -1.87 -9.30
CA ALA A 660 -11.52 -2.29 -10.41
C ALA A 660 -12.40 -2.74 -11.60
N LEU A 661 -12.12 -2.19 -12.77
CA LEU A 661 -12.78 -2.53 -14.04
C LEU A 661 -11.76 -3.10 -15.05
N ASN A 662 -10.77 -3.82 -14.57
CA ASN A 662 -9.72 -4.36 -15.42
C ASN A 662 -10.29 -5.10 -16.67
N PRO A 663 -9.71 -4.90 -17.87
CA PRO A 663 -8.46 -4.19 -18.16
C PRO A 663 -8.60 -2.67 -18.41
N ILE A 664 -9.78 -2.09 -18.27
CA ILE A 664 -10.07 -0.68 -18.56
C ILE A 664 -9.85 0.24 -17.34
N GLY A 665 -9.05 -0.18 -16.38
CA GLY A 665 -8.67 0.60 -15.20
C GLY A 665 -9.61 0.44 -14.01
N TYR A 666 -9.99 1.56 -13.38
CA TYR A 666 -10.86 1.56 -12.20
C TYR A 666 -11.75 2.82 -12.13
N ILE A 667 -12.84 2.71 -11.38
CA ILE A 667 -13.69 3.83 -11.03
C ILE A 667 -13.52 4.14 -9.54
N THR A 668 -13.41 5.43 -9.21
CA THR A 668 -13.60 5.94 -7.86
C THR A 668 -14.90 6.71 -7.81
N TYR A 669 -15.67 6.53 -6.74
CA TYR A 669 -16.86 7.35 -6.52
C TYR A 669 -17.00 7.74 -5.06
N TYR A 670 -17.56 8.93 -4.86
CA TYR A 670 -17.86 9.51 -3.56
C TYR A 670 -19.27 10.11 -3.63
N LEU A 671 -20.18 9.53 -2.87
CA LEU A 671 -21.57 9.94 -2.75
C LEU A 671 -21.77 10.61 -1.40
N GLN A 672 -22.39 11.78 -1.40
CA GLN A 672 -22.82 12.46 -0.17
C GLN A 672 -24.32 12.73 -0.26
N ALA A 673 -25.04 12.59 0.85
CA ALA A 673 -26.43 12.99 0.99
C ALA A 673 -26.65 13.53 2.39
N GLY A 674 -27.54 14.51 2.50
CA GLY A 674 -27.88 15.05 3.80
C GLY A 674 -29.17 15.83 3.81
N LYS A 675 -29.70 16.01 5.04
CA LYS A 675 -30.87 16.81 5.30
C LYS A 675 -30.75 17.50 6.66
N ILE A 676 -31.22 18.74 6.69
CA ILE A 676 -31.23 19.58 7.86
C ILE A 676 -32.68 19.96 8.16
N TRP A 677 -33.08 19.79 9.40
CA TRP A 677 -34.35 20.23 9.95
C TRP A 677 -34.10 21.30 11.00
N GLY A 678 -34.92 22.33 11.03
CA GLY A 678 -34.84 23.46 11.96
C GLY A 678 -34.72 24.81 11.24
N ASN A 679 -35.11 25.87 11.92
CA ASN A 679 -34.96 27.23 11.40
C ASN A 679 -33.58 27.77 11.79
N ILE A 680 -32.63 27.69 10.86
CA ILE A 680 -31.24 28.07 11.10
C ILE A 680 -30.71 29.04 10.04
N PRO A 681 -29.76 29.90 10.38
CA PRO A 681 -29.12 30.83 9.43
C PRO A 681 -28.12 30.07 8.52
N TRP A 682 -27.79 30.67 7.38
CA TRP A 682 -26.91 30.06 6.34
C TRP A 682 -25.56 29.52 6.87
N PRO A 683 -24.89 30.13 7.89
CA PRO A 683 -23.62 29.59 8.37
C PRO A 683 -23.73 28.20 9.01
N LEU A 684 -24.94 27.81 9.45
CA LEU A 684 -25.25 26.53 10.04
C LEU A 684 -25.81 25.50 9.03
N MET A 685 -26.08 25.89 7.78
CA MET A 685 -26.54 25.03 6.72
C MET A 685 -25.42 24.21 6.11
N LYS A 686 -25.76 23.33 5.16
CA LYS A 686 -24.75 22.67 4.33
C LYS A 686 -24.24 23.66 3.30
N ILE A 687 -23.02 24.13 3.51
CA ILE A 687 -22.25 24.88 2.52
C ILE A 687 -21.47 23.87 1.70
N HIS A 688 -21.63 23.89 0.36
CA HIS A 688 -21.01 22.90 -0.53
C HIS A 688 -19.54 23.21 -0.78
N GLU A 689 -18.74 22.15 -0.91
CA GLU A 689 -17.30 22.19 -1.02
C GLU A 689 -16.87 22.73 -2.40
N GLY A 690 -16.49 24.02 -2.46
CA GLY A 690 -15.89 24.64 -3.63
C GLY A 690 -14.35 24.60 -3.62
N ASN A 691 -13.72 25.05 -4.70
CA ASN A 691 -12.27 25.11 -4.84
C ASN A 691 -11.82 26.39 -5.56
N GLU A 692 -11.17 27.28 -4.84
CA GLU A 692 -10.56 28.50 -5.38
C GLU A 692 -9.02 28.39 -5.49
N SER A 693 -8.50 27.17 -5.75
CA SER A 693 -7.08 26.93 -5.99
C SER A 693 -6.83 26.39 -7.40
N TYR A 694 -5.59 26.34 -7.84
CA TYR A 694 -5.17 25.64 -9.06
C TYR A 694 -4.95 24.14 -8.81
N ALA A 695 -4.98 23.70 -7.54
CA ALA A 695 -4.87 22.31 -7.19
C ALA A 695 -6.21 21.59 -7.42
N PHE A 696 -6.21 20.46 -8.11
CA PHE A 696 -7.39 19.62 -8.26
C PHE A 696 -7.74 18.97 -6.92
N ASP A 697 -8.98 19.15 -6.46
CA ASP A 697 -9.50 18.52 -5.25
C ASP A 697 -10.50 17.41 -5.65
N ALA A 698 -10.22 16.18 -5.23
CA ALA A 698 -11.07 15.02 -5.54
C ALA A 698 -12.42 15.07 -4.81
N TYR A 699 -12.55 15.82 -3.72
CA TYR A 699 -13.74 15.88 -2.87
C TYR A 699 -14.41 17.27 -2.85
N ALA A 700 -14.09 18.13 -3.83
CA ALA A 700 -14.71 19.41 -4.03
C ALA A 700 -15.12 19.63 -5.49
N PHE A 701 -16.02 20.55 -5.72
CA PHE A 701 -16.34 21.09 -7.04
C PHE A 701 -15.24 22.08 -7.44
N ASN A 702 -14.52 21.78 -8.51
CA ASN A 702 -13.27 22.46 -8.83
C ASN A 702 -13.43 23.83 -9.49
N LEU A 703 -14.64 24.15 -9.97
CA LEU A 703 -15.01 25.46 -10.53
C LEU A 703 -16.10 26.16 -9.73
N MET A 704 -16.55 25.58 -8.62
CA MET A 704 -17.42 26.21 -7.64
C MET A 704 -16.55 27.07 -6.71
N ASN A 705 -16.98 28.32 -6.49
CA ASN A 705 -16.31 29.19 -5.51
C ASN A 705 -16.61 28.74 -4.07
N TYR A 706 -15.75 29.07 -3.13
CA TYR A 706 -16.05 28.89 -1.71
C TYR A 706 -17.36 29.59 -1.35
N GLN A 707 -18.21 28.91 -0.57
CA GLN A 707 -19.50 29.43 -0.11
C GLN A 707 -20.41 29.95 -1.25
N GLU A 708 -20.37 29.29 -2.41
CA GLU A 708 -21.23 29.67 -3.54
C GLU A 708 -22.64 29.11 -3.39
N PHE A 709 -22.78 27.85 -2.95
CA PHE A 709 -24.07 27.20 -2.77
C PHE A 709 -24.29 26.70 -1.35
N VAL A 710 -25.54 26.85 -0.91
CA VAL A 710 -26.03 26.38 0.37
C VAL A 710 -27.36 25.62 0.18
N SER A 711 -27.58 24.58 0.98
CA SER A 711 -28.80 23.80 0.95
C SER A 711 -29.17 23.24 2.33
N ASP A 712 -30.43 22.88 2.48
CA ASP A 712 -30.96 22.12 3.61
C ASP A 712 -31.09 20.62 3.29
N THR A 713 -31.28 20.29 2.00
CA THR A 713 -31.39 18.91 1.50
C THR A 713 -30.53 18.78 0.28
N TYR A 714 -29.69 17.74 0.20
CA TYR A 714 -28.77 17.58 -0.92
C TYR A 714 -28.37 16.12 -1.17
N VAL A 715 -27.98 15.86 -2.40
CA VAL A 715 -27.24 14.68 -2.85
C VAL A 715 -26.13 15.16 -3.79
N SER A 716 -24.89 14.75 -3.55
CA SER A 716 -23.77 14.98 -4.46
C SER A 716 -23.07 13.69 -4.83
N LEU A 717 -22.63 13.59 -6.08
CA LEU A 717 -21.86 12.48 -6.63
C LEU A 717 -20.59 13.01 -7.28
N PHE A 718 -19.45 12.47 -6.87
CA PHE A 718 -18.16 12.62 -7.53
C PHE A 718 -17.76 11.26 -8.10
N LEU A 719 -17.55 11.17 -9.40
CA LEU A 719 -17.20 9.93 -10.09
C LEU A 719 -16.03 10.20 -11.02
N GLU A 720 -14.98 9.38 -10.92
CA GLU A 720 -13.82 9.43 -11.81
C GLU A 720 -13.50 8.04 -12.35
N HIS A 721 -13.26 7.96 -13.66
CA HIS A 721 -12.78 6.75 -14.31
C HIS A 721 -11.33 6.95 -14.76
N HIS A 722 -10.43 6.16 -14.19
CA HIS A 722 -9.01 6.11 -14.50
C HIS A 722 -8.74 4.96 -15.45
N PHE A 723 -8.47 5.23 -16.70
CA PHE A 723 -8.28 4.20 -17.75
C PHE A 723 -6.92 3.52 -17.72
N GLN A 724 -5.98 4.03 -16.95
CA GLN A 724 -4.61 3.50 -16.79
C GLN A 724 -3.85 3.32 -18.13
N GLY A 725 -4.13 4.18 -19.09
CA GLY A 725 -3.48 4.17 -20.40
C GLY A 725 -4.13 3.21 -21.41
N PHE A 726 -5.32 2.72 -21.14
CA PHE A 726 -6.01 1.77 -22.02
C PHE A 726 -6.10 2.26 -23.49
N PHE A 727 -6.34 3.55 -23.72
CA PHE A 727 -6.33 4.16 -25.05
C PHE A 727 -4.98 4.73 -25.43
N LEU A 728 -4.32 5.51 -24.54
CA LEU A 728 -3.09 6.23 -24.86
C LEU A 728 -1.90 5.30 -25.09
N ASN A 729 -1.86 4.12 -24.49
CA ASN A 729 -0.84 3.11 -24.77
C ASN A 729 -0.86 2.59 -26.23
N LYS A 730 -1.96 2.79 -26.96
CA LYS A 730 -2.09 2.41 -28.38
C LYS A 730 -1.44 3.45 -29.31
N VAL A 731 -1.24 4.68 -28.83
CA VAL A 731 -0.64 5.78 -29.59
C VAL A 731 0.85 5.84 -29.31
N PRO A 732 1.74 5.72 -30.31
CA PRO A 732 3.19 5.59 -30.11
C PRO A 732 3.83 6.68 -29.25
N LEU A 733 3.43 7.94 -29.41
CA LEU A 733 3.95 9.07 -28.64
C LEU A 733 3.56 8.96 -27.16
N PHE A 734 2.28 8.82 -26.86
CA PHE A 734 1.76 8.77 -25.49
C PHE A 734 2.22 7.52 -24.76
N ARG A 735 2.35 6.40 -25.47
CA ARG A 735 2.94 5.17 -24.98
C ARG A 735 4.37 5.36 -24.47
N ARG A 736 5.22 6.13 -25.20
CA ARG A 736 6.59 6.44 -24.76
C ARG A 736 6.59 7.29 -23.48
N LEU A 737 5.65 8.24 -23.37
CA LEU A 737 5.49 9.12 -22.23
C LEU A 737 4.81 8.43 -21.04
N LYS A 738 4.20 7.25 -21.25
CA LYS A 738 3.42 6.51 -20.27
C LYS A 738 2.23 7.30 -19.71
N TRP A 739 1.70 8.24 -20.49
CA TRP A 739 0.54 9.02 -20.08
C TRP A 739 -0.69 8.15 -19.94
N ARG A 740 -1.56 8.50 -19.00
CA ARG A 740 -2.80 7.79 -18.68
C ARG A 740 -3.95 8.78 -18.71
N GLU A 741 -5.07 8.36 -19.24
CA GLU A 741 -6.27 9.16 -19.32
C GLU A 741 -7.18 8.97 -18.12
N VAL A 742 -7.86 10.06 -17.72
CA VAL A 742 -8.88 10.07 -16.69
C VAL A 742 -10.04 10.96 -17.14
N VAL A 743 -11.26 10.56 -16.82
CA VAL A 743 -12.45 11.38 -16.99
C VAL A 743 -13.26 11.39 -15.71
N GLY A 744 -13.97 12.49 -15.48
CA GLY A 744 -14.78 12.63 -14.27
C GLY A 744 -16.06 13.42 -14.48
N VAL A 745 -17.02 13.17 -13.62
CA VAL A 745 -18.24 13.94 -13.47
C VAL A 745 -18.50 14.22 -11.99
N ARG A 746 -18.87 15.45 -11.68
CA ARG A 746 -19.31 15.88 -10.36
C ARG A 746 -20.69 16.49 -10.52
N SER A 747 -21.64 16.06 -9.72
CA SER A 747 -23.01 16.57 -9.78
C SER A 747 -23.55 16.78 -8.36
N LEU A 748 -24.31 17.86 -8.18
CA LEU A 748 -24.96 18.25 -6.94
C LEU A 748 -26.40 18.60 -7.23
N VAL A 749 -27.31 17.94 -6.54
CA VAL A 749 -28.75 18.21 -6.55
C VAL A 749 -29.18 18.51 -5.12
N GLY A 750 -30.04 19.47 -4.95
CA GLY A 750 -30.59 19.77 -3.64
C GLY A 750 -31.68 20.84 -3.66
N ASN A 751 -32.01 21.28 -2.49
CA ASN A 751 -33.02 22.31 -2.28
C ASN A 751 -32.61 23.27 -1.16
N TYR A 752 -33.13 24.45 -1.20
CA TYR A 752 -33.08 25.44 -0.14
C TYR A 752 -34.46 26.00 0.06
N ASP A 753 -35.11 25.74 1.19
CA ASP A 753 -36.42 26.24 1.53
C ASP A 753 -36.27 27.62 2.23
N GLN A 754 -36.44 28.67 1.46
CA GLN A 754 -36.32 30.05 1.94
C GLN A 754 -37.31 30.39 3.06
N THR A 755 -38.48 29.71 3.13
CA THR A 755 -39.51 29.97 4.13
C THR A 755 -39.13 29.44 5.50
N GLN A 756 -38.33 28.39 5.56
CA GLN A 756 -37.83 27.79 6.80
C GLN A 756 -36.54 28.43 7.32
N HIS A 757 -35.86 29.29 6.51
CA HIS A 757 -34.52 29.74 6.80
C HIS A 757 -34.37 31.29 6.66
N ALA A 758 -35.38 32.00 7.07
CA ALA A 758 -35.58 33.42 6.79
C ALA A 758 -34.79 34.41 7.70
N GLY A 759 -33.72 33.98 8.38
CA GLY A 759 -33.08 34.82 9.39
C GLY A 759 -31.91 35.68 8.92
N PHE A 760 -31.27 35.37 7.80
CA PHE A 760 -30.02 36.01 7.38
C PHE A 760 -30.00 36.30 5.88
N VAL A 761 -29.42 37.43 5.52
CA VAL A 761 -29.14 37.76 4.09
C VAL A 761 -27.91 36.99 3.63
N PHE A 762 -27.98 36.41 2.44
CA PHE A 762 -26.83 35.77 1.85
C PHE A 762 -25.71 36.74 1.48
N PRO A 763 -24.45 36.42 1.77
CA PRO A 763 -23.33 37.21 1.27
C PRO A 763 -23.31 37.26 -0.26
N GLN A 764 -22.66 38.29 -0.80
CA GLN A 764 -22.53 38.42 -2.26
C GLN A 764 -21.89 37.17 -2.89
N GLY A 765 -22.53 36.60 -3.91
CA GLY A 765 -22.08 35.43 -4.63
C GLY A 765 -22.53 34.09 -4.02
N MET A 766 -23.22 34.11 -2.87
CA MET A 766 -23.87 32.92 -2.29
C MET A 766 -25.32 32.81 -2.77
N THR A 767 -25.76 31.59 -3.09
CA THR A 767 -27.16 31.32 -3.47
C THR A 767 -27.63 30.02 -2.86
N GLY A 768 -28.93 29.92 -2.56
CA GLY A 768 -29.58 28.65 -2.25
C GLY A 768 -29.57 27.74 -3.47
N LEU A 769 -29.26 26.46 -3.24
CA LEU A 769 -29.29 25.47 -4.29
C LEU A 769 -30.74 25.27 -4.78
N ARG A 770 -30.91 25.09 -6.08
CA ARG A 770 -32.19 24.81 -6.73
C ARG A 770 -32.26 23.35 -7.18
N SER A 771 -33.44 22.89 -7.57
CA SER A 771 -33.66 21.52 -8.09
C SER A 771 -32.87 21.20 -9.36
N THR A 772 -32.41 22.19 -10.12
CA THR A 772 -31.51 21.99 -11.27
C THR A 772 -30.15 21.54 -10.76
N PRO A 773 -29.62 20.38 -11.23
CA PRO A 773 -28.31 19.90 -10.81
C PRO A 773 -27.20 20.88 -11.16
N TYR A 774 -26.26 21.17 -10.21
CA TYR A 774 -24.97 21.75 -10.54
C TYR A 774 -24.05 20.63 -11.03
N THR A 775 -23.43 20.78 -12.20
CA THR A 775 -22.61 19.72 -12.79
C THR A 775 -21.31 20.25 -13.36
N GLU A 776 -20.23 19.54 -13.06
CA GLU A 776 -18.91 19.72 -13.66
C GLU A 776 -18.48 18.42 -14.37
N PHE A 777 -17.85 18.56 -15.53
CA PHE A 777 -17.15 17.49 -16.23
C PHE A 777 -15.66 17.74 -16.18
N SER A 778 -14.87 16.66 -16.16
CA SER A 778 -13.41 16.76 -16.25
C SER A 778 -12.85 15.72 -17.22
N ALA A 779 -11.79 16.10 -17.91
CA ALA A 779 -10.95 15.20 -18.68
C ALA A 779 -9.48 15.56 -18.41
N GLY A 780 -8.69 14.57 -18.10
CA GLY A 780 -7.32 14.80 -17.66
C GLY A 780 -6.34 13.77 -18.17
N ILE A 781 -5.08 14.12 -18.02
CA ILE A 781 -3.94 13.25 -18.28
C ILE A 781 -3.16 13.09 -16.97
N GLU A 782 -3.03 11.86 -16.57
CA GLU A 782 -2.23 11.45 -15.43
C GLU A 782 -0.86 10.97 -15.88
N ASN A 783 0.03 10.82 -14.90
CA ASN A 783 1.36 10.26 -15.11
C ASN A 783 2.30 11.13 -15.94
N ILE A 784 2.05 12.42 -16.05
CA ILE A 784 2.97 13.37 -16.64
C ILE A 784 4.19 13.45 -15.71
N LEU A 785 5.39 13.21 -16.27
CA LEU A 785 6.64 13.06 -15.50
C LEU A 785 6.53 12.06 -14.33
N LYS A 786 5.59 11.12 -14.39
CA LYS A 786 5.27 10.06 -13.40
C LYS A 786 4.57 10.51 -12.10
N ILE A 787 4.37 11.78 -11.89
CA ILE A 787 3.85 12.33 -10.63
C ILE A 787 2.81 13.43 -10.81
N ILE A 788 2.63 13.96 -12.01
CA ILE A 788 1.75 15.10 -12.27
C ILE A 788 0.50 14.61 -12.99
N ARG A 789 -0.64 15.11 -12.55
CA ARG A 789 -1.93 15.05 -13.24
C ARG A 789 -2.36 16.47 -13.63
N VAL A 790 -2.91 16.61 -14.82
CA VAL A 790 -3.49 17.86 -15.34
C VAL A 790 -4.89 17.56 -15.84
N ASP A 791 -5.88 18.30 -15.36
CA ASP A 791 -7.28 18.18 -15.70
C ASP A 791 -7.81 19.46 -16.34
N ALA A 792 -8.49 19.34 -17.45
CA ALA A 792 -9.43 20.35 -17.92
C ALA A 792 -10.79 20.08 -17.28
N VAL A 793 -11.30 21.05 -16.53
CA VAL A 793 -12.59 20.97 -15.85
C VAL A 793 -13.51 22.02 -16.44
N TRP A 794 -14.75 21.64 -16.78
CA TRP A 794 -15.74 22.60 -17.25
C TRP A 794 -17.05 22.47 -16.51
N ARG A 795 -17.57 23.65 -16.19
CA ARG A 795 -18.83 23.86 -15.52
C ARG A 795 -19.95 23.87 -16.56
N TYR A 796 -20.88 22.92 -16.45
CA TYR A 796 -21.94 22.72 -17.44
C TYR A 796 -23.04 23.75 -17.32
N ASN A 797 -23.46 24.11 -16.11
CA ASN A 797 -24.59 24.98 -15.83
C ASN A 797 -24.33 25.95 -14.68
N TYR A 798 -25.30 26.76 -14.30
CA TYR A 798 -25.16 27.92 -13.39
C TYR A 798 -24.07 28.90 -13.88
N ASN A 799 -23.96 29.05 -15.19
CA ASN A 799 -23.01 29.94 -15.84
C ASN A 799 -23.57 31.35 -15.93
N ASN A 800 -22.88 32.32 -15.41
CA ASN A 800 -23.05 33.74 -15.69
C ASN A 800 -21.70 34.31 -16.14
N ASP A 801 -21.68 35.56 -16.58
CA ASP A 801 -20.47 36.18 -17.16
C ASP A 801 -19.31 36.33 -16.15
N GLN A 802 -19.59 36.21 -14.87
CA GLN A 802 -18.59 36.32 -13.78
C GLN A 802 -18.02 34.98 -13.35
N LYS A 803 -18.51 33.85 -13.91
CA LYS A 803 -18.09 32.51 -13.49
C LYS A 803 -17.14 31.88 -14.49
N ILE A 804 -16.14 31.19 -13.97
CA ILE A 804 -15.20 30.41 -14.80
C ILE A 804 -15.93 29.19 -15.35
N LYS A 805 -16.03 29.12 -16.68
CA LYS A 805 -16.68 27.99 -17.41
C LYS A 805 -15.72 26.85 -17.68
N LEU A 806 -14.44 27.15 -17.86
CA LEU A 806 -13.36 26.17 -18.10
C LEU A 806 -12.13 26.53 -17.28
N GLY A 807 -11.61 25.56 -16.55
CA GLY A 807 -10.40 25.73 -15.76
C GLY A 807 -9.42 24.58 -15.97
N VAL A 808 -8.14 24.85 -15.82
CA VAL A 808 -7.08 23.84 -15.80
C VAL A 808 -6.59 23.69 -14.37
N MET A 809 -6.58 22.44 -13.90
CA MET A 809 -6.22 22.06 -12.54
C MET A 809 -5.03 21.11 -12.55
N PHE A 810 -4.26 21.11 -11.48
CA PHE A 810 -3.08 20.28 -11.32
C PHE A 810 -3.18 19.46 -10.03
N SER A 811 -2.69 18.24 -10.05
CA SER A 811 -2.46 17.47 -8.82
C SER A 811 -1.18 16.67 -8.88
N LEU A 812 -0.61 16.38 -7.71
CA LEU A 812 0.52 15.48 -7.54
C LEU A 812 -0.01 14.11 -7.13
N GLN A 813 0.34 13.09 -7.90
CA GLN A 813 -0.06 11.72 -7.66
C GLN A 813 1.16 10.80 -7.74
N LEU A 814 1.39 10.03 -6.68
CA LEU A 814 2.37 8.94 -6.69
C LEU A 814 1.62 7.63 -6.97
N THR A 815 1.60 7.20 -8.23
CA THR A 815 1.04 5.91 -8.66
C THR A 815 2.14 5.02 -9.24
N LEU A 816 2.05 3.72 -8.98
CA LEU A 816 2.95 2.74 -9.61
C LEU A 816 2.76 2.65 -11.12
#